data_f64b7da1e9607dae83d92c70612e8c79
#
_entry.id   f64b7da1e9607dae83d92c70612e8c79
#
_cell.length_a   1.000
_cell.length_b   1.000
_cell.length_c   1.000
_cell.angle_alpha   90.00
_cell.angle_beta   90.00
_cell.angle_gamma   90.00
#
_symmetry.space_group_name_H-M   'P 1'
#
loop_
_entity.id
_entity.type
_entity.pdbx_description
1 polymer ?
#
loop_
_entity_poly.entity_id
_entity_poly.type
_entity_poly.pdbx_seq_one_letter_code
_entity_poly.pdbx_strand_id
1 'polypeptide(L)'
;MPSVDAYPVRMTETRSGLALDELSAEIRPQDDLFRHVNGAWLERTEIPEDKARWGSFHLIAEQAEKDVHAIVEETRVAEPGTESRKIGDLYTSFMDTERIAELGGAPLLDQLARADAISSIPALLRTLGELERDGIGGLIGLYVEPDPGNPQRYVPFLVQGGLSLPDESYYRLDNFAELRTTYRGHIQRMLELADVAGAAASADRIFALETEIATHHWDNVKSRDAVATYNLLPWAEVIELAGVDLRPWLEGTAPGREDAFAEVNVYQPSFFEGLGSLLGEERLEDWKAWVRWRIVHGAAAFLSDPFVDENFAFYGTQLTGVPVNRERWKRGVGLSEAAMGEAIGRVYVERHFPPAAKVAMDELVANLIEAYRQSISDLEWMSPETRERALAKLDAFTPKIGYPVKWRDYSALEVDALDLIGNVRRAHIHEHDRQLGRIGQPVDRDEWYMTPQTVNAYYNPLMNEIVFPAAILQYPFFEADRDAAANYGGIGAVIGHEIGHGFDDQGSRFDGDGSLRDWWTDADRVAFEERTSVLIEQFNALVPRGLAEDNTVNGALTIGENIGDLGGLGIAIKAYELSLDGAPAPEIDGFSGVQRLLLSWAQIWQQKGRDAETIRLLTIDPHSPNEFRCNQIVRNIDAFYDAFAVTESDELWLDADERVTIW
;
A
#
# COMPACT_ATOMS: atom_id res chain seq x y z
N MET A 1 -11.93 62.50 -25.76
CA MET A 1 -11.56 61.44 -24.81
C MET A 1 -12.84 60.75 -24.40
N PRO A 2 -13.09 59.50 -24.79
CA PRO A 2 -14.22 58.77 -24.25
C PRO A 2 -13.82 58.10 -22.91
N SER A 3 -14.73 58.15 -21.97
CA SER A 3 -14.67 57.55 -20.63
C SER A 3 -14.50 56.03 -20.73
N VAL A 4 -13.48 55.50 -20.04
CA VAL A 4 -13.34 54.07 -19.83
C VAL A 4 -14.38 53.66 -18.78
N ASP A 5 -15.44 53.02 -19.22
CA ASP A 5 -16.37 52.34 -18.33
C ASP A 5 -15.65 51.16 -17.67
N ALA A 6 -15.50 51.24 -16.34
CA ALA A 6 -15.01 50.14 -15.54
C ALA A 6 -16.03 48.99 -15.60
N TYR A 7 -15.66 47.87 -16.19
CA TYR A 7 -16.40 46.62 -16.07
C TYR A 7 -16.49 46.26 -14.59
N PRO A 8 -17.69 45.95 -14.05
CA PRO A 8 -17.79 45.45 -12.71
C PRO A 8 -17.08 44.09 -12.65
N VAL A 9 -16.06 43.97 -11.82
CA VAL A 9 -15.50 42.68 -11.40
C VAL A 9 -16.67 41.90 -10.83
N ARG A 10 -17.20 40.92 -11.54
CA ARG A 10 -18.11 39.94 -10.95
C ARG A 10 -17.29 39.25 -9.86
N MET A 11 -17.63 39.55 -8.61
CA MET A 11 -17.28 38.69 -7.49
C MET A 11 -17.93 37.34 -7.81
N THR A 12 -17.14 36.35 -8.25
CA THR A 12 -17.56 34.97 -8.28
C THR A 12 -17.90 34.60 -6.86
N GLU A 13 -19.14 34.18 -6.59
CA GLU A 13 -19.52 33.63 -5.29
C GLU A 13 -18.52 32.50 -4.97
N THR A 14 -17.83 32.62 -3.86
CA THR A 14 -16.90 31.60 -3.40
C THR A 14 -17.73 30.38 -3.02
N ARG A 15 -17.55 29.26 -3.69
CA ARG A 15 -18.20 27.98 -3.41
C ARG A 15 -17.24 27.10 -2.62
N SER A 16 -17.79 26.25 -1.75
CA SER A 16 -17.01 25.30 -0.95
C SER A 16 -16.31 24.22 -1.77
N GLY A 17 -16.84 23.90 -2.97
CA GLY A 17 -16.40 22.77 -3.75
C GLY A 17 -16.79 21.41 -3.16
N LEU A 18 -17.72 21.40 -2.19
CA LEU A 18 -18.33 20.18 -1.66
C LEU A 18 -19.47 19.71 -2.58
N ALA A 19 -19.73 18.41 -2.60
CA ALA A 19 -20.86 17.80 -3.32
C ALA A 19 -22.14 17.95 -2.49
N LEU A 20 -22.65 19.19 -2.35
CA LEU A 20 -23.77 19.51 -1.44
C LEU A 20 -25.10 18.85 -1.84
N ASP A 21 -25.28 18.53 -3.11
CA ASP A 21 -26.43 17.81 -3.65
C ASP A 21 -26.42 16.30 -3.30
N GLU A 22 -25.29 15.80 -2.77
CA GLU A 22 -25.14 14.44 -2.26
C GLU A 22 -25.49 14.30 -0.78
N LEU A 23 -25.57 15.41 -0.04
CA LEU A 23 -25.86 15.38 1.39
C LEU A 23 -27.25 14.81 1.65
N SER A 24 -27.33 13.81 2.53
CA SER A 24 -28.61 13.21 2.93
C SER A 24 -29.44 14.21 3.75
N ALA A 25 -30.70 14.39 3.35
CA ALA A 25 -31.67 15.13 4.13
C ALA A 25 -32.30 14.31 5.27
N GLU A 26 -32.15 12.98 5.24
CA GLU A 26 -32.76 12.02 6.18
C GLU A 26 -31.79 11.58 7.28
N ILE A 27 -30.50 11.43 6.94
CA ILE A 27 -29.46 11.01 7.87
C ILE A 27 -28.77 12.25 8.43
N ARG A 28 -28.81 12.42 9.74
CA ARG A 28 -28.18 13.57 10.40
C ARG A 28 -26.67 13.31 10.55
N PRO A 29 -25.80 14.33 10.44
CA PRO A 29 -24.36 14.15 10.61
C PRO A 29 -23.97 13.68 12.03
N GLN A 30 -24.81 13.96 13.04
CA GLN A 30 -24.64 13.50 14.42
C GLN A 30 -24.85 12.01 14.62
N ASP A 31 -25.60 11.36 13.70
CA ASP A 31 -25.89 9.94 13.79
C ASP A 31 -24.99 9.10 12.88
N ASP A 32 -24.64 9.61 11.70
CA ASP A 32 -23.76 8.94 10.74
C ASP A 32 -23.21 9.99 9.75
N LEU A 33 -22.05 10.55 10.05
CA LEU A 33 -21.42 11.55 9.19
C LEU A 33 -21.04 10.96 7.82
N PHE A 34 -20.54 9.73 7.80
CA PHE A 34 -20.17 9.06 6.56
C PHE A 34 -21.36 8.94 5.60
N ARG A 35 -22.52 8.50 6.10
CA ARG A 35 -23.71 8.33 5.26
C ARG A 35 -24.50 9.63 5.08
N HIS A 36 -24.37 10.60 5.97
CA HIS A 36 -24.87 11.95 5.72
C HIS A 36 -24.26 12.54 4.45
N VAL A 37 -22.95 12.37 4.27
CA VAL A 37 -22.22 12.92 3.11
C VAL A 37 -22.31 12.02 1.88
N ASN A 38 -22.21 10.72 2.07
CA ASN A 38 -22.04 9.76 0.97
C ASN A 38 -23.30 8.92 0.68
N GLY A 39 -24.37 9.06 1.47
CA GLY A 39 -25.54 8.17 1.42
C GLY A 39 -26.21 8.10 0.07
N ALA A 40 -26.48 9.25 -0.55
CA ALA A 40 -27.09 9.31 -1.88
C ALA A 40 -26.22 8.64 -2.95
N TRP A 41 -24.89 8.84 -2.90
CA TRP A 41 -23.94 8.17 -3.77
C TRP A 41 -23.92 6.66 -3.53
N LEU A 42 -23.88 6.23 -2.27
CA LEU A 42 -23.89 4.80 -1.89
C LEU A 42 -25.14 4.07 -2.41
N GLU A 43 -26.31 4.72 -2.40
CA GLU A 43 -27.56 4.12 -2.86
C GLU A 43 -27.61 3.96 -4.37
N ARG A 44 -27.20 4.97 -5.14
CA ARG A 44 -27.30 4.95 -6.61
C ARG A 44 -26.12 4.31 -7.32
N THR A 45 -24.96 4.21 -6.65
CA THR A 45 -23.73 3.73 -7.31
C THR A 45 -23.61 2.23 -7.22
N GLU A 46 -23.41 1.59 -8.35
CA GLU A 46 -23.02 0.20 -8.43
C GLU A 46 -21.50 0.09 -8.50
N ILE A 47 -20.92 -0.93 -7.87
CA ILE A 47 -19.50 -1.25 -8.02
C ILE A 47 -19.30 -1.77 -9.43
N PRO A 48 -18.40 -1.20 -10.25
CA PRO A 48 -18.11 -1.74 -11.58
C PRO A 48 -17.79 -3.22 -11.54
N GLU A 49 -18.19 -3.95 -12.59
CA GLU A 49 -18.06 -5.42 -12.59
C GLU A 49 -16.59 -5.89 -12.49
N ASP A 50 -15.63 -5.07 -12.94
CA ASP A 50 -14.19 -5.34 -12.90
C ASP A 50 -13.49 -4.84 -11.62
N LYS A 51 -14.24 -4.40 -10.61
CA LYS A 51 -13.71 -3.83 -9.38
C LYS A 51 -14.21 -4.59 -8.14
N ALA A 52 -13.34 -4.72 -7.14
CA ALA A 52 -13.70 -5.22 -5.80
C ALA A 52 -14.24 -4.11 -4.89
N ARG A 53 -13.75 -2.89 -5.10
CA ARG A 53 -14.13 -1.66 -4.38
C ARG A 53 -14.30 -0.51 -5.38
N TRP A 54 -15.14 0.47 -4.99
CA TRP A 54 -15.34 1.68 -5.80
C TRP A 54 -15.59 2.88 -4.90
N GLY A 55 -14.95 4.01 -5.16
CA GLY A 55 -15.07 5.22 -4.34
C GLY A 55 -14.10 6.31 -4.79
N SER A 56 -13.90 7.34 -3.97
CA SER A 56 -13.12 8.54 -4.30
C SER A 56 -11.71 8.23 -4.83
N PHE A 57 -10.93 7.42 -4.13
CA PHE A 57 -9.60 7.00 -4.58
C PHE A 57 -9.64 6.26 -5.92
N HIS A 58 -10.64 5.38 -6.10
CA HIS A 58 -10.75 4.57 -7.31
C HIS A 58 -11.16 5.38 -8.54
N LEU A 59 -12.00 6.40 -8.36
CA LEU A 59 -12.39 7.32 -9.42
C LEU A 59 -11.19 8.07 -10.00
N ILE A 60 -10.33 8.58 -9.12
CA ILE A 60 -9.13 9.31 -9.55
C ILE A 60 -8.11 8.33 -10.14
N ALA A 61 -7.93 7.16 -9.52
CA ALA A 61 -7.01 6.14 -10.03
C ALA A 61 -7.42 5.65 -11.43
N GLU A 62 -8.73 5.54 -11.71
CA GLU A 62 -9.19 5.19 -13.06
C GLU A 62 -8.95 6.33 -14.06
N GLN A 63 -9.03 7.59 -13.65
CA GLN A 63 -8.66 8.70 -14.52
C GLN A 63 -7.15 8.72 -14.78
N ALA A 64 -6.33 8.56 -13.75
CA ALA A 64 -4.88 8.46 -13.91
C ALA A 64 -4.48 7.29 -14.83
N GLU A 65 -5.16 6.13 -14.72
CA GLU A 65 -4.95 4.98 -15.59
C GLU A 65 -5.29 5.28 -17.07
N LYS A 66 -6.35 6.06 -17.35
CA LYS A 66 -6.69 6.50 -18.70
C LYS A 66 -5.65 7.47 -19.27
N ASP A 67 -5.15 8.38 -18.44
CA ASP A 67 -4.11 9.33 -18.81
C ASP A 67 -2.78 8.61 -19.11
N VAL A 68 -2.42 7.63 -18.27
CA VAL A 68 -1.27 6.74 -18.48
C VAL A 68 -1.46 5.90 -19.75
N HIS A 69 -2.66 5.36 -19.98
CA HIS A 69 -2.95 4.61 -21.20
C HIS A 69 -2.71 5.44 -22.47
N ALA A 70 -3.14 6.71 -22.48
CA ALA A 70 -2.88 7.60 -23.60
C ALA A 70 -1.37 7.80 -23.83
N ILE A 71 -0.59 7.97 -22.75
CA ILE A 71 0.88 8.06 -22.82
C ILE A 71 1.48 6.78 -23.42
N VAL A 72 1.08 5.62 -22.89
CA VAL A 72 1.60 4.31 -23.33
C VAL A 72 1.29 4.05 -24.81
N GLU A 73 0.07 4.34 -25.27
CA GLU A 73 -0.30 4.18 -26.70
C GLU A 73 0.56 5.05 -27.64
N GLU A 74 0.89 6.29 -27.24
CA GLU A 74 1.78 7.14 -28.02
C GLU A 74 3.19 6.57 -28.15
N THR A 75 3.69 5.85 -27.13
CA THR A 75 5.04 5.28 -27.12
C THR A 75 5.24 4.11 -28.09
N ARG A 76 4.15 3.46 -28.56
CA ARG A 76 4.21 2.35 -29.52
C ARG A 76 4.84 2.72 -30.86
N VAL A 77 4.77 3.99 -31.24
CA VAL A 77 5.32 4.51 -32.49
C VAL A 77 6.58 5.36 -32.28
N ALA A 78 7.14 5.36 -31.06
CA ALA A 78 8.36 6.08 -30.75
C ALA A 78 9.57 5.53 -31.51
N GLU A 79 10.66 6.31 -31.58
CA GLU A 79 11.88 5.90 -32.29
C GLU A 79 12.52 4.66 -31.63
N PRO A 80 12.95 3.67 -32.42
CA PRO A 80 13.64 2.48 -31.89
C PRO A 80 14.86 2.84 -31.03
N GLY A 81 15.04 2.10 -29.93
CA GLY A 81 16.17 2.29 -29.00
C GLY A 81 15.96 3.40 -27.96
N THR A 82 14.85 4.13 -27.99
CA THR A 82 14.50 5.10 -26.96
C THR A 82 13.81 4.43 -25.78
N GLU A 83 13.85 5.08 -24.61
CA GLU A 83 13.12 4.64 -23.42
C GLU A 83 11.60 4.57 -23.69
N SER A 84 11.05 5.57 -24.36
CA SER A 84 9.65 5.57 -24.79
C SER A 84 9.31 4.35 -25.65
N ARG A 85 10.21 3.95 -26.58
CA ARG A 85 9.99 2.77 -27.41
C ARG A 85 9.95 1.48 -26.59
N LYS A 86 10.75 1.36 -25.53
CA LYS A 86 10.73 0.20 -24.63
C LYS A 86 9.35 0.06 -23.94
N ILE A 87 8.75 1.16 -23.49
CA ILE A 87 7.38 1.17 -22.93
C ILE A 87 6.38 0.66 -23.99
N GLY A 88 6.45 1.19 -25.20
CA GLY A 88 5.56 0.78 -26.30
C GLY A 88 5.73 -0.69 -26.73
N ASP A 89 6.96 -1.19 -26.75
CA ASP A 89 7.25 -2.59 -27.10
C ASP A 89 6.78 -3.55 -25.99
N LEU A 90 6.94 -3.17 -24.72
CA LEU A 90 6.43 -3.94 -23.57
C LEU A 90 4.90 -4.06 -23.64
N TYR A 91 4.20 -2.94 -23.79
CA TYR A 91 2.75 -2.92 -23.92
C TYR A 91 2.28 -3.69 -25.14
N THR A 92 2.96 -3.55 -26.30
CA THR A 92 2.64 -4.28 -27.52
C THR A 92 2.76 -5.79 -27.32
N SER A 93 3.80 -6.26 -26.62
CA SER A 93 3.98 -7.69 -26.32
C SER A 93 2.82 -8.26 -25.50
N PHE A 94 2.24 -7.46 -24.59
CA PHE A 94 1.07 -7.85 -23.79
C PHE A 94 -0.23 -7.84 -24.60
N MET A 95 -0.36 -6.92 -25.55
CA MET A 95 -1.57 -6.76 -26.38
C MET A 95 -1.64 -7.74 -27.56
N ASP A 96 -0.55 -8.47 -27.88
CA ASP A 96 -0.49 -9.46 -28.97
C ASP A 96 -1.13 -10.80 -28.55
N THR A 97 -2.47 -10.80 -28.51
CA THR A 97 -3.25 -11.98 -28.09
C THR A 97 -3.11 -13.17 -29.03
N GLU A 98 -2.88 -12.93 -30.34
CA GLU A 98 -2.72 -14.00 -31.32
C GLU A 98 -1.43 -14.79 -31.02
N ARG A 99 -0.33 -14.08 -30.82
CA ARG A 99 0.96 -14.70 -30.46
C ARG A 99 0.90 -15.41 -29.10
N ILE A 100 0.29 -14.79 -28.09
CA ILE A 100 0.15 -15.39 -26.75
C ILE A 100 -0.67 -16.69 -26.84
N ALA A 101 -1.74 -16.70 -27.64
CA ALA A 101 -2.55 -17.88 -27.87
C ALA A 101 -1.80 -19.00 -28.61
N GLU A 102 -0.98 -18.64 -29.62
CA GLU A 102 -0.12 -19.60 -30.34
C GLU A 102 0.93 -20.25 -29.41
N LEU A 103 1.52 -19.46 -28.51
CA LEU A 103 2.53 -19.94 -27.58
C LEU A 103 1.94 -20.80 -26.45
N GLY A 104 0.71 -20.53 -26.01
CA GLY A 104 0.07 -21.25 -24.90
C GLY A 104 0.94 -21.31 -23.66
N GLY A 105 1.23 -22.52 -23.16
CA GLY A 105 2.15 -22.78 -22.03
C GLY A 105 3.62 -22.94 -22.43
N ALA A 106 3.98 -22.87 -23.71
CA ALA A 106 5.34 -23.11 -24.16
C ALA A 106 6.41 -22.20 -23.51
N PRO A 107 6.13 -20.91 -23.19
CA PRO A 107 7.11 -20.06 -22.52
C PRO A 107 7.57 -20.57 -21.14
N LEU A 108 6.83 -21.49 -20.52
CA LEU A 108 7.16 -22.05 -19.20
C LEU A 108 8.11 -23.25 -19.27
N LEU A 109 8.29 -23.87 -20.43
CA LEU A 109 8.96 -25.17 -20.57
C LEU A 109 10.38 -25.17 -19.99
N ASP A 110 11.15 -24.11 -20.23
CA ASP A 110 12.53 -24.03 -19.71
C ASP A 110 12.56 -23.95 -18.18
N GLN A 111 11.64 -23.20 -17.58
CA GLN A 111 11.56 -23.08 -16.12
C GLN A 111 11.01 -24.37 -15.49
N LEU A 112 10.01 -25.00 -16.09
CA LEU A 112 9.51 -26.31 -15.65
C LEU A 112 10.58 -27.40 -15.75
N ALA A 113 11.41 -27.38 -16.80
CA ALA A 113 12.53 -28.28 -16.91
C ALA A 113 13.59 -28.08 -15.81
N ARG A 114 13.82 -26.84 -15.34
CA ARG A 114 14.67 -26.59 -14.15
C ARG A 114 14.06 -27.22 -12.89
N ALA A 115 12.74 -27.08 -12.68
CA ALA A 115 12.05 -27.73 -11.57
C ALA A 115 12.20 -29.26 -11.62
N ASP A 116 12.12 -29.85 -12.80
CA ASP A 116 12.29 -31.30 -12.99
C ASP A 116 13.73 -31.77 -12.70
N ALA A 117 14.71 -30.94 -12.96
CA ALA A 117 16.14 -31.24 -12.75
C ALA A 117 16.58 -31.18 -11.27
N ILE A 118 15.71 -30.67 -10.37
CA ILE A 118 16.00 -30.62 -8.93
C ILE A 118 16.21 -32.05 -8.41
N SER A 119 17.40 -32.33 -7.85
CA SER A 119 17.82 -33.67 -7.41
C SER A 119 18.34 -33.74 -5.97
N SER A 120 18.37 -32.57 -5.28
CA SER A 120 18.84 -32.45 -3.89
C SER A 120 18.37 -31.14 -3.29
N ILE A 121 18.44 -30.98 -1.97
CA ILE A 121 18.10 -29.72 -1.28
C ILE A 121 19.01 -28.55 -1.74
N PRO A 122 20.34 -28.69 -1.91
CA PRO A 122 21.14 -27.60 -2.48
C PRO A 122 20.70 -27.18 -3.89
N ALA A 123 20.32 -28.15 -4.76
CA ALA A 123 19.79 -27.83 -6.09
C ALA A 123 18.43 -27.11 -6.01
N LEU A 124 17.55 -27.53 -5.08
CA LEU A 124 16.29 -26.85 -4.79
C LEU A 124 16.54 -25.40 -4.37
N LEU A 125 17.38 -25.17 -3.37
CA LEU A 125 17.69 -23.84 -2.86
C LEU A 125 18.26 -22.92 -3.95
N ARG A 126 19.17 -23.41 -4.78
CA ARG A 126 19.68 -22.65 -5.94
C ARG A 126 18.55 -22.26 -6.89
N THR A 127 17.68 -23.21 -7.25
CA THR A 127 16.53 -22.93 -8.12
C THR A 127 15.58 -21.90 -7.50
N LEU A 128 15.33 -21.98 -6.19
CA LEU A 128 14.49 -20.99 -5.49
C LEU A 128 15.12 -19.58 -5.53
N GLY A 129 16.44 -19.47 -5.37
CA GLY A 129 17.15 -18.19 -5.51
C GLY A 129 17.09 -17.63 -6.94
N GLU A 130 17.25 -18.49 -7.96
CA GLU A 130 17.11 -18.09 -9.36
C GLU A 130 15.69 -17.61 -9.69
N LEU A 131 14.66 -18.28 -9.16
CA LEU A 131 13.26 -17.90 -9.35
C LEU A 131 12.94 -16.59 -8.63
N GLU A 132 13.48 -16.36 -7.43
CA GLU A 132 13.34 -15.08 -6.71
C GLU A 132 13.87 -13.92 -7.57
N ARG A 133 15.06 -14.07 -8.15
CA ARG A 133 15.63 -13.08 -9.07
C ARG A 133 14.80 -12.90 -10.35
N ASP A 134 14.21 -13.98 -10.87
CA ASP A 134 13.32 -13.97 -12.05
C ASP A 134 11.94 -13.31 -11.74
N GLY A 135 11.64 -12.95 -10.47
CA GLY A 135 10.38 -12.37 -10.01
C GLY A 135 9.30 -13.40 -9.67
N ILE A 136 9.67 -14.65 -9.53
CA ILE A 136 8.77 -15.72 -9.06
C ILE A 136 9.02 -15.92 -7.57
N GLY A 137 8.13 -15.38 -6.73
CA GLY A 137 8.28 -15.41 -5.29
C GLY A 137 8.53 -16.82 -4.73
N GLY A 138 9.61 -16.93 -3.92
CA GLY A 138 10.10 -18.17 -3.35
C GLY A 138 9.63 -18.43 -1.92
N LEU A 139 10.37 -19.30 -1.23
CA LEU A 139 10.21 -19.60 0.20
C LEU A 139 10.74 -18.46 1.08
N ILE A 140 11.75 -17.75 0.61
CA ILE A 140 12.39 -16.61 1.27
C ILE A 140 12.24 -15.42 0.32
N GLY A 141 11.60 -14.35 0.78
CA GLY A 141 11.55 -13.08 0.05
C GLY A 141 12.78 -12.23 0.38
N LEU A 142 13.21 -11.41 -0.58
CA LEU A 142 14.36 -10.52 -0.48
C LEU A 142 14.02 -9.12 -0.96
N TYR A 143 14.38 -8.12 -0.16
CA TYR A 143 14.40 -6.72 -0.58
C TYR A 143 15.58 -5.98 0.09
N VAL A 144 15.87 -4.76 -0.37
CA VAL A 144 17.00 -3.95 0.13
C VAL A 144 16.48 -2.59 0.59
N GLU A 145 16.71 -2.29 1.87
CA GLU A 145 16.27 -1.04 2.51
C GLU A 145 17.40 -0.42 3.36
N PRO A 146 17.28 0.85 3.75
CA PRO A 146 18.17 1.40 4.76
C PRO A 146 18.14 0.57 6.05
N ASP A 147 19.30 0.39 6.69
CA ASP A 147 19.44 -0.34 7.94
C ASP A 147 18.78 0.44 9.10
N PRO A 148 17.75 -0.08 9.78
CA PRO A 148 17.13 0.58 10.93
C PRO A 148 18.10 0.95 12.05
N GLY A 149 19.19 0.20 12.21
CA GLY A 149 20.25 0.51 13.18
C GLY A 149 21.28 1.52 12.68
N ASN A 150 21.34 1.77 11.37
CA ASN A 150 22.24 2.74 10.74
C ASN A 150 21.66 3.21 9.39
N PRO A 151 20.75 4.18 9.35
CA PRO A 151 20.03 4.60 8.13
C PRO A 151 20.91 5.33 7.10
N GLN A 152 22.23 5.26 7.22
CA GLN A 152 23.18 5.77 6.21
C GLN A 152 23.66 4.70 5.25
N ARG A 153 23.27 3.42 5.45
CA ARG A 153 23.63 2.29 4.61
C ARG A 153 22.43 1.43 4.27
N TYR A 154 22.49 0.72 3.17
CA TYR A 154 21.53 -0.30 2.79
C TYR A 154 21.96 -1.68 3.27
N VAL A 155 20.98 -2.49 3.69
CA VAL A 155 21.17 -3.92 4.01
C VAL A 155 20.08 -4.76 3.34
N PRO A 156 20.36 -6.04 3.04
CA PRO A 156 19.33 -6.97 2.58
C PRO A 156 18.42 -7.37 3.74
N PHE A 157 17.12 -7.50 3.44
CA PHE A 157 16.08 -8.01 4.34
C PHE A 157 15.60 -9.35 3.82
N LEU A 158 15.61 -10.36 4.68
CA LEU A 158 15.05 -11.67 4.40
C LEU A 158 13.73 -11.82 5.14
N VAL A 159 12.67 -12.17 4.41
CA VAL A 159 11.31 -12.27 4.93
C VAL A 159 10.69 -13.64 4.66
N GLN A 160 9.74 -14.02 5.51
CA GLN A 160 8.94 -15.22 5.32
C GLN A 160 8.18 -15.19 3.99
N GLY A 161 8.11 -16.36 3.32
CA GLY A 161 7.41 -16.53 2.05
C GLY A 161 6.84 -17.92 1.90
N GLY A 162 6.46 -18.29 0.68
CA GLY A 162 6.07 -19.66 0.34
C GLY A 162 4.56 -19.91 0.34
N LEU A 163 3.73 -18.94 0.69
CA LEU A 163 2.28 -19.06 0.63
C LEU A 163 1.73 -18.47 -0.67
N SER A 164 0.62 -19.03 -1.15
CA SER A 164 -0.12 -18.52 -2.31
C SER A 164 -1.52 -17.99 -1.95
N LEU A 165 -2.02 -18.29 -0.76
CA LEU A 165 -3.17 -17.60 -0.14
C LEU A 165 -2.67 -16.36 0.62
N PRO A 166 -3.55 -15.37 0.88
CA PRO A 166 -3.13 -14.04 1.35
C PRO A 166 -2.41 -14.00 2.69
N ASP A 167 -2.70 -14.95 3.60
CA ASP A 167 -2.19 -14.97 4.96
C ASP A 167 -2.17 -16.39 5.53
N GLU A 168 -1.38 -16.65 6.58
CA GLU A 168 -1.28 -17.95 7.23
C GLU A 168 -2.63 -18.46 7.78
N SER A 169 -3.48 -17.52 8.22
CA SER A 169 -4.79 -17.82 8.78
C SER A 169 -5.73 -18.52 7.79
N TYR A 170 -5.57 -18.28 6.49
CA TYR A 170 -6.31 -18.94 5.42
C TYR A 170 -6.10 -20.47 5.41
N TYR A 171 -4.95 -20.94 5.88
CA TYR A 171 -4.62 -22.38 5.93
C TYR A 171 -5.19 -23.07 7.16
N ARG A 172 -5.54 -22.35 8.24
CA ARG A 172 -5.94 -22.93 9.54
C ARG A 172 -7.36 -22.62 10.02
N LEU A 173 -7.88 -21.41 9.75
CA LEU A 173 -9.18 -21.00 10.29
C LEU A 173 -10.34 -21.67 9.55
N ASP A 174 -11.40 -22.05 10.30
CA ASP A 174 -12.52 -22.80 9.78
C ASP A 174 -13.38 -22.02 8.78
N ASN A 175 -13.47 -20.70 8.94
CA ASN A 175 -14.19 -19.82 8.01
C ASN A 175 -13.63 -19.84 6.58
N PHE A 176 -12.37 -20.27 6.38
CA PHE A 176 -11.74 -20.41 5.06
C PHE A 176 -11.75 -21.87 4.52
N ALA A 177 -12.47 -22.79 5.15
CA ALA A 177 -12.45 -24.23 4.76
C ALA A 177 -12.94 -24.46 3.32
N GLU A 178 -13.98 -23.75 2.88
CA GLU A 178 -14.50 -23.85 1.51
C GLU A 178 -13.50 -23.28 0.50
N LEU A 179 -12.88 -22.12 0.83
CA LEU A 179 -11.86 -21.50 -0.01
C LEU A 179 -10.66 -22.44 -0.20
N ARG A 180 -10.20 -23.13 0.86
CA ARG A 180 -9.12 -24.13 0.75
C ARG A 180 -9.47 -25.27 -0.21
N THR A 181 -10.71 -25.71 -0.22
CA THR A 181 -11.17 -26.74 -1.16
C THR A 181 -11.13 -26.24 -2.59
N THR A 182 -11.61 -25.03 -2.83
CA THR A 182 -11.59 -24.38 -4.14
C THR A 182 -10.15 -24.11 -4.60
N TYR A 183 -9.27 -23.71 -3.69
CA TYR A 183 -7.84 -23.46 -3.95
C TYR A 183 -7.11 -24.71 -4.46
N ARG A 184 -7.31 -25.87 -3.83
CA ARG A 184 -6.74 -27.14 -4.33
C ARG A 184 -7.21 -27.48 -5.74
N GLY A 185 -8.50 -27.26 -6.02
CA GLY A 185 -9.04 -27.44 -7.37
C GLY A 185 -8.42 -26.46 -8.38
N HIS A 186 -8.17 -25.23 -7.97
CA HIS A 186 -7.48 -24.24 -8.78
C HIS A 186 -6.03 -24.66 -9.12
N ILE A 187 -5.24 -25.08 -8.14
CA ILE A 187 -3.88 -25.59 -8.37
C ILE A 187 -3.90 -26.74 -9.40
N GLN A 188 -4.82 -27.71 -9.21
CA GLN A 188 -4.95 -28.84 -10.13
C GLN A 188 -5.20 -28.36 -11.58
N ARG A 189 -6.20 -27.51 -11.80
CA ARG A 189 -6.56 -27.03 -13.14
C ARG A 189 -5.43 -26.23 -13.80
N MET A 190 -4.73 -25.39 -13.04
CA MET A 190 -3.59 -24.62 -13.54
C MET A 190 -2.44 -25.53 -13.98
N LEU A 191 -2.15 -26.58 -13.19
CA LEU A 191 -1.11 -27.57 -13.55
C LEU A 191 -1.53 -28.42 -14.76
N GLU A 192 -2.82 -28.75 -14.91
CA GLU A 192 -3.36 -29.43 -16.10
C GLU A 192 -3.22 -28.57 -17.35
N LEU A 193 -3.49 -27.25 -17.26
CA LEU A 193 -3.28 -26.29 -18.35
C LEU A 193 -1.80 -26.21 -18.79
N ALA A 194 -0.88 -26.41 -17.86
CA ALA A 194 0.57 -26.43 -18.10
C ALA A 194 1.11 -27.83 -18.50
N ASP A 195 0.24 -28.79 -18.81
CA ASP A 195 0.58 -30.19 -19.13
C ASP A 195 1.46 -30.90 -18.07
N VAL A 196 1.36 -30.48 -16.80
CA VAL A 196 2.10 -31.12 -15.69
C VAL A 196 1.43 -32.45 -15.32
N ALA A 197 2.17 -33.55 -15.48
CA ALA A 197 1.66 -34.86 -15.17
C ALA A 197 1.32 -35.02 -13.68
N GLY A 198 0.20 -35.71 -13.38
CA GLY A 198 -0.21 -36.00 -12.01
C GLY A 198 -0.70 -34.76 -11.23
N ALA A 199 -1.32 -33.79 -11.90
CA ALA A 199 -1.75 -32.51 -11.38
C ALA A 199 -2.59 -32.62 -10.08
N ALA A 200 -3.55 -33.56 -9.99
CA ALA A 200 -4.37 -33.75 -8.79
C ALA A 200 -3.52 -34.14 -7.57
N ALA A 201 -2.62 -35.13 -7.71
CA ALA A 201 -1.73 -35.53 -6.62
C ALA A 201 -0.72 -34.42 -6.26
N SER A 202 -0.30 -33.64 -7.24
CA SER A 202 0.57 -32.47 -7.01
C SER A 202 -0.16 -31.38 -6.23
N ALA A 203 -1.44 -31.10 -6.53
CA ALA A 203 -2.24 -30.12 -5.81
C ALA A 203 -2.39 -30.46 -4.31
N ASP A 204 -2.60 -31.73 -3.99
CA ASP A 204 -2.67 -32.18 -2.58
C ASP A 204 -1.31 -32.02 -1.86
N ARG A 205 -0.19 -32.35 -2.53
CA ARG A 205 1.16 -32.16 -1.99
C ARG A 205 1.50 -30.71 -1.75
N ILE A 206 1.19 -29.84 -2.73
CA ILE A 206 1.41 -28.39 -2.66
C ILE A 206 0.65 -27.80 -1.50
N PHE A 207 -0.65 -28.10 -1.40
CA PHE A 207 -1.48 -27.58 -0.33
C PHE A 207 -1.00 -28.05 1.05
N ALA A 208 -0.60 -29.32 1.18
CA ALA A 208 -0.03 -29.84 2.43
C ALA A 208 1.27 -29.14 2.81
N LEU A 209 2.16 -28.91 1.83
CA LEU A 209 3.41 -28.21 2.05
C LEU A 209 3.18 -26.74 2.45
N GLU A 210 2.31 -25.99 1.75
CA GLU A 210 1.97 -24.61 2.11
C GLU A 210 1.29 -24.53 3.48
N THR A 211 0.45 -25.51 3.84
CA THR A 211 -0.15 -25.57 5.19
C THR A 211 0.93 -25.71 6.27
N GLU A 212 1.96 -26.50 6.03
CA GLU A 212 3.06 -26.64 6.98
C GLU A 212 3.94 -25.38 7.01
N ILE A 213 4.27 -24.77 5.86
CA ILE A 213 4.97 -23.48 5.79
C ILE A 213 4.19 -22.42 6.61
N ALA A 214 2.85 -22.37 6.47
CA ALA A 214 2.00 -21.43 7.19
C ALA A 214 2.12 -21.57 8.72
N THR A 215 2.42 -22.77 9.26
CA THR A 215 2.60 -22.95 10.71
C THR A 215 3.82 -22.25 11.27
N HIS A 216 4.78 -21.87 10.43
CA HIS A 216 5.99 -21.15 10.79
C HIS A 216 5.87 -19.63 10.57
N HIS A 217 4.83 -19.17 9.88
CA HIS A 217 4.62 -17.76 9.62
C HIS A 217 4.22 -16.98 10.89
N TRP A 218 4.68 -15.76 10.97
CA TRP A 218 4.11 -14.76 11.86
C TRP A 218 2.82 -14.23 11.26
N ASP A 219 1.86 -13.92 12.13
CA ASP A 219 0.66 -13.19 11.74
C ASP A 219 0.98 -11.71 11.39
N ASN A 220 0.00 -11.03 10.81
CA ASN A 220 0.15 -9.65 10.35
C ASN A 220 0.38 -8.67 11.49
N VAL A 221 -0.20 -8.87 12.69
CA VAL A 221 -0.01 -8.00 13.85
C VAL A 221 1.43 -8.05 14.33
N LYS A 222 1.97 -9.26 14.52
CA LYS A 222 3.35 -9.46 14.94
C LYS A 222 4.35 -8.96 13.89
N SER A 223 4.04 -9.15 12.61
CA SER A 223 4.90 -8.71 11.50
C SER A 223 4.98 -7.19 11.33
N ARG A 224 4.09 -6.41 11.98
CA ARG A 224 4.17 -4.95 12.03
C ARG A 224 5.16 -4.41 13.07
N ASP A 225 5.54 -5.18 14.10
CA ASP A 225 6.40 -4.73 15.18
C ASP A 225 7.83 -4.45 14.67
N ALA A 226 8.16 -3.17 14.51
CA ALA A 226 9.45 -2.72 13.98
C ALA A 226 10.65 -3.17 14.82
N VAL A 227 10.46 -3.38 16.13
CA VAL A 227 11.52 -3.88 17.04
C VAL A 227 11.69 -5.38 16.88
N ALA A 228 10.59 -6.13 16.85
CA ALA A 228 10.63 -7.59 16.71
C ALA A 228 11.19 -8.04 15.33
N THR A 229 10.96 -7.23 14.29
CA THR A 229 11.38 -7.51 12.91
C THR A 229 12.79 -7.01 12.57
N TYR A 230 13.46 -6.30 13.48
CA TYR A 230 14.84 -5.89 13.28
C TYR A 230 15.83 -6.86 13.93
N ASN A 231 16.39 -7.77 13.15
CA ASN A 231 17.33 -8.79 13.59
C ASN A 231 18.50 -8.85 12.60
N LEU A 232 19.44 -7.91 12.72
CA LEU A 232 20.61 -7.83 11.85
C LEU A 232 21.63 -8.91 12.29
N LEU A 233 21.84 -9.89 11.43
CA LEU A 233 22.69 -11.05 11.69
C LEU A 233 23.81 -11.18 10.65
N PRO A 234 25.02 -11.61 11.05
CA PRO A 234 26.02 -12.11 10.11
C PRO A 234 25.48 -13.31 9.33
N TRP A 235 25.83 -13.43 8.05
CA TRP A 235 25.33 -14.52 7.18
C TRP A 235 25.57 -15.94 7.75
N ALA A 236 26.68 -16.13 8.46
CA ALA A 236 26.97 -17.42 9.10
C ALA A 236 25.95 -17.77 10.21
N GLU A 237 25.47 -16.77 10.96
CA GLU A 237 24.44 -16.96 11.97
C GLU A 237 23.07 -17.22 11.37
N VAL A 238 22.78 -16.66 10.18
CA VAL A 238 21.53 -16.97 9.44
C VAL A 238 21.51 -18.43 9.01
N ILE A 239 22.64 -18.98 8.54
CA ILE A 239 22.76 -20.41 8.21
C ILE A 239 22.57 -21.28 9.45
N GLU A 240 23.16 -20.90 10.58
CA GLU A 240 22.99 -21.61 11.86
C GLU A 240 21.53 -21.57 12.32
N LEU A 241 20.90 -20.40 12.26
CA LEU A 241 19.49 -20.20 12.59
C LEU A 241 18.56 -21.07 11.72
N ALA A 242 18.81 -21.10 10.42
CA ALA A 242 18.01 -21.85 9.46
C ALA A 242 18.19 -23.38 9.58
N GLY A 243 19.28 -23.85 10.22
CA GLY A 243 19.59 -25.28 10.32
C GLY A 243 19.83 -25.97 8.97
N VAL A 244 20.00 -25.20 7.90
CA VAL A 244 20.28 -25.66 6.53
C VAL A 244 21.22 -24.68 5.83
N ASP A 245 22.06 -25.19 4.94
CA ASP A 245 23.00 -24.36 4.17
C ASP A 245 22.27 -23.52 3.10
N LEU A 246 22.08 -22.23 3.33
CA LEU A 246 21.43 -21.29 2.43
C LEU A 246 22.35 -20.70 1.36
N ARG A 247 23.66 -21.07 1.31
CA ARG A 247 24.60 -20.56 0.28
C ARG A 247 24.13 -20.85 -1.14
N PRO A 248 23.60 -22.04 -1.49
CA PRO A 248 23.07 -22.27 -2.83
C PRO A 248 21.92 -21.33 -3.21
N TRP A 249 21.04 -20.95 -2.25
CA TRP A 249 20.00 -19.97 -2.49
C TRP A 249 20.60 -18.59 -2.80
N LEU A 250 21.57 -18.16 -1.99
CA LEU A 250 22.27 -16.89 -2.20
C LEU A 250 22.98 -16.83 -3.55
N GLU A 251 23.66 -17.91 -3.96
CA GLU A 251 24.29 -18.00 -5.29
C GLU A 251 23.28 -17.90 -6.44
N GLY A 252 22.03 -18.34 -6.23
CA GLY A 252 20.94 -18.21 -7.20
C GLY A 252 20.37 -16.80 -7.28
N THR A 253 20.11 -16.17 -6.14
CA THR A 253 19.46 -14.85 -6.08
C THR A 253 20.42 -13.68 -6.32
N ALA A 254 21.69 -13.80 -5.89
CA ALA A 254 22.70 -12.74 -5.97
C ALA A 254 24.02 -13.21 -6.60
N PRO A 255 24.02 -13.75 -7.85
CA PRO A 255 25.18 -14.34 -8.47
C PRO A 255 26.33 -13.33 -8.60
N GLY A 256 27.49 -13.66 -7.99
CA GLY A 256 28.69 -12.81 -7.97
C GLY A 256 28.61 -11.59 -7.07
N ARG A 257 27.62 -11.53 -6.18
CA ARG A 257 27.43 -10.48 -5.16
C ARG A 257 27.25 -11.05 -3.75
N GLU A 258 27.63 -12.29 -3.53
CA GLU A 258 27.44 -13.00 -2.25
C GLU A 258 28.08 -12.25 -1.07
N ASP A 259 29.18 -11.56 -1.30
CA ASP A 259 29.87 -10.73 -0.30
C ASP A 259 29.03 -9.55 0.21
N ALA A 260 28.01 -9.10 -0.56
CA ALA A 260 27.11 -8.04 -0.15
C ALA A 260 26.17 -8.48 0.99
N PHE A 261 26.05 -9.78 1.24
CA PHE A 261 25.22 -10.38 2.29
C PHE A 261 26.02 -10.71 3.56
N ALA A 262 27.14 -10.01 3.82
CA ALA A 262 27.92 -10.21 5.05
C ALA A 262 27.05 -10.05 6.31
N GLU A 263 26.11 -9.11 6.31
CA GLU A 263 25.08 -8.90 7.31
C GLU A 263 23.72 -8.77 6.62
N VAL A 264 22.68 -9.36 7.17
CA VAL A 264 21.31 -9.30 6.66
C VAL A 264 20.32 -9.12 7.80
N ASN A 265 19.24 -8.40 7.58
CA ASN A 265 18.15 -8.34 8.54
C ASN A 265 17.19 -9.53 8.32
N VAL A 266 17.06 -10.39 9.33
CA VAL A 266 16.09 -11.50 9.32
C VAL A 266 14.79 -11.01 9.95
N TYR A 267 13.77 -10.80 9.13
CA TYR A 267 12.55 -10.13 9.56
C TYR A 267 11.72 -10.98 10.52
N GLN A 268 11.59 -12.30 10.27
CA GLN A 268 10.89 -13.25 11.13
C GLN A 268 11.82 -14.42 11.53
N PRO A 269 12.64 -14.28 12.60
CA PRO A 269 13.63 -15.28 12.96
C PRO A 269 13.08 -16.70 13.16
N SER A 270 11.93 -16.86 13.83
CA SER A 270 11.34 -18.18 14.06
C SER A 270 10.84 -18.89 12.78
N PHE A 271 10.54 -18.14 11.71
CA PHE A 271 10.28 -18.73 10.41
C PHE A 271 11.55 -19.40 9.87
N PHE A 272 12.70 -18.73 10.00
CA PHE A 272 13.99 -19.26 9.56
C PHE A 272 14.40 -20.48 10.41
N GLU A 273 14.14 -20.51 11.70
CA GLU A 273 14.34 -21.69 12.58
C GLU A 273 13.54 -22.91 12.06
N GLY A 274 12.40 -22.69 11.41
CA GLY A 274 11.58 -23.74 10.83
C GLY A 274 12.13 -24.34 9.54
N LEU A 275 13.03 -23.65 8.80
CA LEU A 275 13.47 -24.07 7.45
C LEU A 275 14.13 -25.43 7.43
N GLY A 276 14.95 -25.77 8.44
CA GLY A 276 15.62 -27.05 8.52
C GLY A 276 14.64 -28.24 8.58
N SER A 277 13.47 -28.06 9.18
CA SER A 277 12.41 -29.08 9.23
C SER A 277 11.62 -29.19 7.93
N LEU A 278 11.49 -28.09 7.19
CA LEU A 278 10.76 -28.03 5.92
C LEU A 278 11.59 -28.60 4.75
N LEU A 279 12.91 -28.44 4.78
CA LEU A 279 13.84 -28.71 3.70
C LEU A 279 14.55 -30.08 3.85
N GLY A 280 13.77 -31.15 4.11
CA GLY A 280 14.26 -32.53 4.17
C GLY A 280 14.32 -33.18 2.78
N GLU A 281 15.34 -34.06 2.55
CA GLU A 281 15.49 -34.83 1.28
C GLU A 281 14.27 -35.71 1.00
N GLU A 282 13.58 -36.20 2.03
CA GLU A 282 12.35 -37.01 1.90
C GLU A 282 11.18 -36.24 1.33
N ARG A 283 11.23 -34.92 1.34
CA ARG A 283 10.19 -34.01 0.84
C ARG A 283 10.50 -33.42 -0.54
N LEU A 284 11.59 -33.86 -1.16
CA LEU A 284 12.07 -33.26 -2.41
C LEU A 284 11.00 -33.29 -3.53
N GLU A 285 10.19 -34.34 -3.61
CA GLU A 285 9.11 -34.42 -4.60
C GLU A 285 7.94 -33.48 -4.30
N ASP A 286 7.68 -33.14 -3.04
CA ASP A 286 6.69 -32.11 -2.66
C ASP A 286 7.18 -30.73 -3.07
N TRP A 287 8.45 -30.44 -2.82
CA TRP A 287 9.09 -29.19 -3.25
C TRP A 287 9.15 -29.05 -4.78
N LYS A 288 9.43 -30.12 -5.53
CA LYS A 288 9.41 -30.08 -7.00
C LYS A 288 8.00 -29.76 -7.51
N ALA A 289 6.97 -30.35 -6.90
CA ALA A 289 5.58 -30.02 -7.24
C ALA A 289 5.26 -28.55 -6.93
N TRP A 290 5.70 -28.08 -5.77
CA TRP A 290 5.51 -26.68 -5.35
C TRP A 290 6.26 -25.68 -6.27
N VAL A 291 7.49 -25.96 -6.66
CA VAL A 291 8.26 -25.13 -7.61
C VAL A 291 7.55 -25.04 -8.96
N ARG A 292 7.03 -26.17 -9.50
CA ARG A 292 6.22 -26.14 -10.73
C ARG A 292 5.00 -25.25 -10.57
N TRP A 293 4.32 -25.37 -9.43
CA TRP A 293 3.16 -24.51 -9.10
C TRP A 293 3.54 -23.02 -9.10
N ARG A 294 4.62 -22.65 -8.42
CA ARG A 294 5.06 -21.25 -8.36
C ARG A 294 5.38 -20.68 -9.74
N ILE A 295 6.01 -21.47 -10.62
CA ILE A 295 6.29 -21.09 -12.01
C ILE A 295 5.00 -20.83 -12.78
N VAL A 296 4.06 -21.77 -12.72
CA VAL A 296 2.77 -21.64 -13.45
C VAL A 296 1.95 -20.48 -12.90
N HIS A 297 1.83 -20.37 -11.59
CA HIS A 297 1.09 -19.31 -10.91
C HIS A 297 1.69 -17.92 -11.20
N GLY A 298 2.98 -17.75 -11.07
CA GLY A 298 3.66 -16.47 -11.30
C GLY A 298 3.53 -15.94 -12.74
N ALA A 299 3.38 -16.84 -13.71
CA ALA A 299 3.20 -16.46 -15.12
C ALA A 299 1.74 -16.37 -15.58
N ALA A 300 0.78 -16.83 -14.77
CA ALA A 300 -0.62 -17.04 -15.17
C ALA A 300 -1.28 -15.84 -15.86
N ALA A 301 -1.02 -14.62 -15.34
CA ALA A 301 -1.59 -13.37 -15.88
C ALA A 301 -1.06 -12.98 -17.26
N PHE A 302 0.03 -13.60 -17.71
CA PHE A 302 0.77 -13.27 -18.95
C PHE A 302 0.70 -14.37 -20.00
N LEU A 303 -0.01 -15.45 -19.70
CA LEU A 303 -0.21 -16.58 -20.62
C LEU A 303 -1.52 -16.45 -21.42
N SER A 304 -1.88 -17.50 -22.17
CA SER A 304 -3.12 -17.56 -22.94
C SER A 304 -4.37 -17.51 -22.06
N ASP A 305 -5.50 -17.14 -22.67
CA ASP A 305 -6.77 -16.91 -21.96
C ASP A 305 -7.18 -18.05 -20.98
N PRO A 306 -7.00 -19.36 -21.28
CA PRO A 306 -7.35 -20.39 -20.31
C PRO A 306 -6.62 -20.24 -18.96
N PHE A 307 -5.36 -19.84 -18.95
CA PHE A 307 -4.59 -19.59 -17.72
C PHE A 307 -5.09 -18.32 -17.01
N VAL A 308 -5.29 -17.25 -17.78
CA VAL A 308 -5.80 -15.97 -17.25
C VAL A 308 -7.17 -16.14 -16.63
N ASP A 309 -8.08 -16.87 -17.29
CA ASP A 309 -9.44 -17.08 -16.84
C ASP A 309 -9.50 -17.95 -15.58
N GLU A 310 -8.73 -19.03 -15.53
CA GLU A 310 -8.66 -19.89 -14.34
C GLU A 310 -8.04 -19.13 -13.15
N ASN A 311 -6.96 -18.37 -13.39
CA ASN A 311 -6.34 -17.55 -12.35
C ASN A 311 -7.31 -16.49 -11.81
N PHE A 312 -8.05 -15.82 -12.69
CA PHE A 312 -9.03 -14.83 -12.31
C PHE A 312 -10.24 -15.47 -11.60
N ALA A 313 -10.69 -16.62 -12.05
CA ALA A 313 -11.81 -17.33 -11.40
C ALA A 313 -11.52 -17.62 -9.92
N PHE A 314 -10.27 -17.88 -9.55
CA PHE A 314 -9.90 -18.05 -8.14
C PHE A 314 -9.58 -16.71 -7.45
N TYR A 315 -8.54 -16.00 -7.87
CA TYR A 315 -8.06 -14.81 -7.16
C TYR A 315 -8.94 -13.57 -7.33
N GLY A 316 -9.65 -13.47 -8.45
CA GLY A 316 -10.64 -12.40 -8.68
C GLY A 316 -12.00 -12.76 -8.13
N THR A 317 -12.61 -13.87 -8.60
CA THR A 317 -14.01 -14.15 -8.28
C THR A 317 -14.17 -14.78 -6.90
N GLN A 318 -13.43 -15.85 -6.59
CA GLN A 318 -13.63 -16.57 -5.32
C GLN A 318 -13.07 -15.76 -4.13
N LEU A 319 -11.91 -15.14 -4.28
CA LEU A 319 -11.23 -14.47 -3.18
C LEU A 319 -11.76 -13.04 -2.92
N THR A 320 -12.08 -12.28 -3.98
CA THR A 320 -12.46 -10.86 -3.85
C THR A 320 -13.87 -10.53 -4.34
N GLY A 321 -14.61 -11.52 -4.86
CA GLY A 321 -16.00 -11.36 -5.32
C GLY A 321 -16.14 -10.59 -6.63
N VAL A 322 -15.07 -10.36 -7.39
CA VAL A 322 -15.11 -9.63 -8.68
C VAL A 322 -15.65 -10.56 -9.79
N PRO A 323 -16.76 -10.21 -10.47
CA PRO A 323 -17.36 -11.10 -11.47
C PRO A 323 -16.66 -11.08 -12.83
N VAL A 324 -16.00 -9.97 -13.23
CA VAL A 324 -15.40 -9.78 -14.54
C VAL A 324 -13.96 -9.31 -14.42
N ASN A 325 -13.04 -9.91 -15.18
CA ASN A 325 -11.65 -9.48 -15.18
C ASN A 325 -11.52 -8.08 -15.82
N ARG A 326 -10.53 -7.34 -15.38
CA ARG A 326 -10.20 -6.03 -15.94
C ARG A 326 -9.91 -6.14 -17.46
N GLU A 327 -10.32 -5.13 -18.21
CA GLU A 327 -10.03 -5.03 -19.64
C GLU A 327 -8.53 -5.22 -19.92
N ARG A 328 -8.20 -5.84 -21.04
CA ARG A 328 -6.82 -6.20 -21.36
C ARG A 328 -5.88 -4.98 -21.37
N TRP A 329 -6.33 -3.86 -21.95
CA TRP A 329 -5.51 -2.65 -21.97
C TRP A 329 -5.15 -2.14 -20.56
N LYS A 330 -6.06 -2.22 -19.58
CA LYS A 330 -5.81 -1.84 -18.17
C LYS A 330 -4.72 -2.72 -17.56
N ARG A 331 -4.76 -4.03 -17.84
CA ARG A 331 -3.73 -4.98 -17.38
C ARG A 331 -2.38 -4.73 -18.07
N GLY A 332 -2.38 -4.35 -19.35
CA GLY A 332 -1.18 -3.99 -20.10
C GLY A 332 -0.56 -2.67 -19.60
N VAL A 333 -1.38 -1.69 -19.25
CA VAL A 333 -0.92 -0.46 -18.57
C VAL A 333 -0.27 -0.80 -17.25
N GLY A 334 -0.91 -1.62 -16.40
CA GLY A 334 -0.35 -2.04 -15.13
C GLY A 334 1.01 -2.75 -15.26
N LEU A 335 1.19 -3.61 -16.29
CA LEU A 335 2.49 -4.21 -16.57
C LEU A 335 3.54 -3.14 -16.94
N SER A 336 3.16 -2.17 -17.77
CA SER A 336 4.07 -1.09 -18.20
C SER A 336 4.50 -0.21 -17.02
N GLU A 337 3.57 0.09 -16.11
CA GLU A 337 3.83 0.84 -14.88
C GLU A 337 4.73 0.07 -13.90
N ALA A 338 4.48 -1.22 -13.72
CA ALA A 338 5.32 -2.06 -12.86
C ALA A 338 6.78 -2.14 -13.35
N ALA A 339 6.99 -2.18 -14.67
CA ALA A 339 8.31 -2.30 -15.27
C ALA A 339 9.04 -0.96 -15.46
N MET A 340 8.32 0.12 -15.82
CA MET A 340 8.92 1.41 -16.23
C MET A 340 8.13 2.62 -15.69
N GLY A 341 7.58 2.51 -14.49
CA GLY A 341 6.62 3.47 -13.95
C GLY A 341 7.15 4.90 -13.83
N GLU A 342 8.42 5.11 -13.45
CA GLU A 342 8.97 6.46 -13.37
C GLU A 342 9.22 7.10 -14.76
N ALA A 343 9.56 6.29 -15.77
CA ALA A 343 9.68 6.79 -17.14
C ALA A 343 8.32 7.30 -17.69
N ILE A 344 7.24 6.58 -17.35
CA ILE A 344 5.86 6.99 -17.63
C ILE A 344 5.50 8.22 -16.79
N GLY A 345 5.83 8.20 -15.50
CA GLY A 345 5.56 9.27 -14.54
C GLY A 345 6.17 10.62 -14.93
N ARG A 346 7.34 10.62 -15.55
CA ARG A 346 7.97 11.84 -16.09
C ARG A 346 7.08 12.53 -17.12
N VAL A 347 6.48 11.76 -18.05
CA VAL A 347 5.55 12.30 -19.05
C VAL A 347 4.21 12.69 -18.42
N TYR A 348 3.75 11.90 -17.43
CA TYR A 348 2.51 12.17 -16.71
C TYR A 348 2.54 13.53 -16.00
N VAL A 349 3.60 13.84 -15.25
CA VAL A 349 3.67 15.11 -14.52
C VAL A 349 3.83 16.33 -15.42
N GLU A 350 4.51 16.18 -16.56
CA GLU A 350 4.59 17.24 -17.57
C GLU A 350 3.22 17.66 -18.10
N ARG A 351 2.25 16.73 -18.13
CA ARG A 351 0.90 16.94 -18.69
C ARG A 351 -0.15 17.26 -17.63
N HIS A 352 -0.05 16.65 -16.45
CA HIS A 352 -1.15 16.59 -15.48
C HIS A 352 -0.83 17.23 -14.12
N PHE A 353 0.39 17.72 -13.87
CA PHE A 353 0.75 18.35 -12.60
C PHE A 353 1.17 19.82 -12.79
N PRO A 354 0.25 20.78 -12.59
CA PRO A 354 0.57 22.20 -12.78
C PRO A 354 1.45 22.74 -11.63
N PRO A 355 2.41 23.65 -11.92
CA PRO A 355 3.29 24.22 -10.89
C PRO A 355 2.57 24.91 -9.72
N ALA A 356 1.37 25.45 -9.97
CA ALA A 356 0.56 26.11 -8.92
C ALA A 356 0.11 25.12 -7.84
N ALA A 357 -0.14 23.86 -8.19
CA ALA A 357 -0.50 22.82 -7.23
C ALA A 357 0.62 22.57 -6.23
N LYS A 358 1.87 22.52 -6.69
CA LYS A 358 3.02 22.36 -5.80
C LYS A 358 3.15 23.51 -4.79
N VAL A 359 2.99 24.76 -5.21
CA VAL A 359 3.09 25.92 -4.32
C VAL A 359 2.00 25.89 -3.24
N ALA A 360 0.76 25.58 -3.61
CA ALA A 360 -0.33 25.49 -2.64
C ALA A 360 -0.14 24.32 -1.67
N MET A 361 0.42 23.20 -2.14
CA MET A 361 0.76 22.06 -1.29
C MET A 361 1.90 22.38 -0.32
N ASP A 362 2.94 23.09 -0.76
CA ASP A 362 4.05 23.53 0.12
C ASP A 362 3.52 24.39 1.30
N GLU A 363 2.52 25.24 1.06
CA GLU A 363 1.85 26.04 2.10
C GLU A 363 1.02 25.17 3.06
N LEU A 364 0.22 24.24 2.52
CA LEU A 364 -0.54 23.29 3.35
C LEU A 364 0.39 22.49 4.27
N VAL A 365 1.46 21.90 3.72
CA VAL A 365 2.42 21.11 4.50
C VAL A 365 3.07 21.96 5.60
N ALA A 366 3.46 23.21 5.31
CA ALA A 366 4.03 24.10 6.31
C ALA A 366 3.05 24.38 7.46
N ASN A 367 1.78 24.63 7.16
CA ASN A 367 0.74 24.86 8.17
C ASN A 367 0.45 23.60 9.00
N LEU A 368 0.46 22.41 8.39
CA LEU A 368 0.28 21.14 9.11
C LEU A 368 1.46 20.86 10.06
N ILE A 369 2.70 21.08 9.61
CA ILE A 369 3.89 20.93 10.47
C ILE A 369 3.84 21.91 11.64
N GLU A 370 3.44 23.18 11.42
CA GLU A 370 3.30 24.16 12.49
C GLU A 370 2.17 23.78 13.46
N ALA A 371 1.05 23.26 12.97
CA ALA A 371 -0.04 22.77 13.81
C ALA A 371 0.40 21.59 14.69
N TYR A 372 1.16 20.64 14.14
CA TYR A 372 1.79 19.57 14.92
C TYR A 372 2.77 20.11 15.97
N ARG A 373 3.61 21.09 15.59
CA ARG A 373 4.55 21.72 16.52
C ARG A 373 3.84 22.31 17.74
N GLN A 374 2.77 23.07 17.53
CA GLN A 374 1.98 23.66 18.60
C GLN A 374 1.30 22.55 19.41
N SER A 375 0.71 21.55 18.76
CA SER A 375 0.01 20.47 19.46
C SER A 375 0.96 19.68 20.36
N ILE A 376 2.11 19.23 19.83
CA ILE A 376 3.14 18.52 20.61
C ILE A 376 3.66 19.39 21.76
N SER A 377 3.84 20.70 21.55
CA SER A 377 4.30 21.61 22.59
C SER A 377 3.34 21.72 23.78
N ASP A 378 2.04 21.57 23.53
CA ASP A 378 0.98 21.71 24.52
C ASP A 378 0.55 20.38 25.18
N LEU A 379 1.10 19.23 24.74
CA LEU A 379 0.72 17.91 25.29
C LEU A 379 1.06 17.78 26.77
N GLU A 380 0.04 17.71 27.62
CA GLU A 380 0.20 17.60 29.09
C GLU A 380 0.66 16.20 29.53
N TRP A 381 0.27 15.14 28.79
CA TRP A 381 0.61 13.77 29.15
C TRP A 381 2.06 13.37 28.81
N MET A 382 2.72 14.13 27.94
CA MET A 382 4.09 13.88 27.49
C MET A 382 5.08 14.74 28.32
N SER A 383 6.14 14.12 28.81
CA SER A 383 7.20 14.82 29.56
C SER A 383 7.92 15.85 28.68
N PRO A 384 8.52 16.90 29.27
CA PRO A 384 9.30 17.88 28.53
C PRO A 384 10.45 17.25 27.72
N GLU A 385 11.08 16.18 28.23
CA GLU A 385 12.19 15.49 27.56
C GLU A 385 11.72 14.79 26.27
N THR A 386 10.65 14.01 26.32
CA THR A 386 10.09 13.32 25.16
C THR A 386 9.54 14.33 24.15
N ARG A 387 8.91 15.41 24.64
CA ARG A 387 8.38 16.49 23.80
C ARG A 387 9.47 17.21 23.00
N GLU A 388 10.62 17.51 23.61
CA GLU A 388 11.76 18.10 22.90
C GLU A 388 12.25 17.21 21.77
N ARG A 389 12.32 15.90 22.01
CA ARG A 389 12.73 14.91 21.00
C ARG A 389 11.68 14.75 19.88
N ALA A 390 10.39 14.76 20.23
CA ALA A 390 9.31 14.75 19.25
C ALA A 390 9.36 15.97 18.32
N LEU A 391 9.60 17.16 18.90
CA LEU A 391 9.77 18.39 18.12
C LEU A 391 11.02 18.35 17.22
N ALA A 392 12.12 17.82 17.71
CA ALA A 392 13.34 17.64 16.91
C ALA A 392 13.11 16.66 15.73
N LYS A 393 12.33 15.59 15.95
CA LYS A 393 11.94 14.67 14.88
C LYS A 393 11.04 15.36 13.85
N LEU A 394 10.06 16.15 14.30
CA LEU A 394 9.18 16.93 13.42
C LEU A 394 9.98 17.92 12.56
N ASP A 395 11.01 18.58 13.13
CA ASP A 395 11.90 19.49 12.41
C ASP A 395 12.74 18.80 11.32
N ALA A 396 12.96 17.51 11.46
CA ALA A 396 13.73 16.68 10.53
C ALA A 396 12.91 16.05 9.41
N PHE A 397 11.58 16.23 9.39
CA PHE A 397 10.72 15.70 8.31
C PHE A 397 11.12 16.27 6.95
N THR A 398 11.17 15.41 5.95
CA THR A 398 11.43 15.79 4.56
C THR A 398 10.15 15.62 3.74
N PRO A 399 9.44 16.70 3.36
CA PRO A 399 8.29 16.60 2.48
C PRO A 399 8.73 16.46 1.00
N LYS A 400 8.09 15.52 0.29
CA LYS A 400 8.26 15.28 -1.14
C LYS A 400 6.90 15.39 -1.85
N ILE A 401 6.78 16.33 -2.79
CA ILE A 401 5.50 16.68 -3.41
C ILE A 401 5.58 16.59 -4.92
N GLY A 402 4.65 15.83 -5.49
CA GLY A 402 4.38 15.72 -6.92
C GLY A 402 5.22 14.66 -7.62
N TYR A 403 6.54 14.81 -7.67
CA TYR A 403 7.42 13.91 -8.41
C TYR A 403 8.88 13.98 -7.94
N PRO A 404 9.71 12.93 -8.23
CA PRO A 404 11.11 12.87 -7.83
C PRO A 404 11.96 13.88 -8.61
N VAL A 405 12.99 14.41 -7.94
CA VAL A 405 13.98 15.29 -8.59
C VAL A 405 14.96 14.52 -9.48
N LYS A 406 15.10 13.21 -9.23
CA LYS A 406 15.97 12.29 -9.97
C LYS A 406 15.15 11.09 -10.41
N TRP A 407 15.15 10.84 -11.72
CA TRP A 407 14.42 9.76 -12.33
C TRP A 407 15.26 8.48 -12.43
N ARG A 408 14.62 7.32 -12.35
CA ARG A 408 15.27 6.02 -12.55
C ARG A 408 15.80 5.88 -13.97
N ASP A 409 16.92 5.20 -14.11
CA ASP A 409 17.56 4.88 -15.39
C ASP A 409 17.13 3.47 -15.85
N TYR A 410 16.44 3.40 -16.97
CA TYR A 410 16.01 2.16 -17.62
C TYR A 410 16.87 1.81 -18.84
N SER A 411 18.05 2.43 -19.01
CA SER A 411 18.91 2.21 -20.20
C SER A 411 19.33 0.74 -20.34
N ALA A 412 19.62 0.06 -19.22
CA ALA A 412 20.04 -1.34 -19.19
C ALA A 412 18.88 -2.35 -19.36
N LEU A 413 17.61 -1.92 -19.23
CA LEU A 413 16.47 -2.81 -19.44
C LEU A 413 16.29 -3.11 -20.92
N GLU A 414 16.36 -4.38 -21.31
CA GLU A 414 16.07 -4.84 -22.67
C GLU A 414 14.60 -5.28 -22.79
N VAL A 415 13.94 -4.82 -23.85
CA VAL A 415 12.54 -5.13 -24.15
C VAL A 415 12.42 -5.61 -25.59
N ASP A 416 11.69 -6.72 -25.78
CA ASP A 416 11.37 -7.30 -27.08
C ASP A 416 9.84 -7.34 -27.27
N ALA A 417 9.32 -6.69 -28.29
CA ALA A 417 7.88 -6.64 -28.59
C ALA A 417 7.25 -8.03 -28.85
N LEU A 418 8.04 -9.07 -29.06
CA LEU A 418 7.58 -10.43 -29.36
C LEU A 418 7.76 -11.43 -28.22
N ASP A 419 8.29 -11.00 -27.06
CA ASP A 419 8.67 -11.89 -25.93
C ASP A 419 8.10 -11.38 -24.60
N LEU A 420 6.80 -11.55 -24.38
CA LEU A 420 6.11 -11.06 -23.19
C LEU A 420 6.69 -11.65 -21.89
N ILE A 421 6.79 -12.96 -21.78
CA ILE A 421 7.31 -13.63 -20.56
C ILE A 421 8.78 -13.26 -20.32
N GLY A 422 9.58 -13.17 -21.38
CA GLY A 422 10.96 -12.70 -21.28
C GLY A 422 11.04 -11.23 -20.82
N ASN A 423 10.13 -10.36 -21.27
CA ASN A 423 10.06 -8.96 -20.84
C ASN A 423 9.73 -8.86 -19.36
N VAL A 424 8.72 -9.59 -18.87
CA VAL A 424 8.34 -9.63 -17.45
C VAL A 424 9.57 -10.05 -16.61
N ARG A 425 10.24 -11.12 -16.99
CA ARG A 425 11.42 -11.61 -16.29
C ARG A 425 12.58 -10.59 -16.33
N ARG A 426 12.89 -9.99 -17.49
CA ARG A 426 13.96 -8.99 -17.62
C ARG A 426 13.67 -7.73 -16.78
N ALA A 427 12.42 -7.31 -16.68
CA ALA A 427 12.02 -6.20 -15.83
C ALA A 427 12.25 -6.51 -14.34
N HIS A 428 11.89 -7.71 -13.89
CA HIS A 428 12.16 -8.17 -12.52
C HIS A 428 13.66 -8.28 -12.22
N ILE A 429 14.44 -8.89 -13.12
CA ILE A 429 15.90 -8.99 -12.98
C ILE A 429 16.53 -7.59 -12.90
N HIS A 430 16.09 -6.66 -13.76
CA HIS A 430 16.58 -5.28 -13.76
C HIS A 430 16.36 -4.59 -12.41
N GLU A 431 15.15 -4.68 -11.87
CA GLU A 431 14.85 -4.10 -10.56
C GLU A 431 15.58 -4.81 -9.43
N HIS A 432 15.62 -6.13 -9.42
CA HIS A 432 16.34 -6.95 -8.45
C HIS A 432 17.85 -6.59 -8.42
N ASP A 433 18.48 -6.53 -9.58
CA ASP A 433 19.90 -6.17 -9.69
C ASP A 433 20.17 -4.71 -9.29
N ARG A 434 19.21 -3.80 -9.55
CA ARG A 434 19.24 -2.42 -9.07
C ARG A 434 19.19 -2.37 -7.53
N GLN A 435 18.28 -3.12 -6.92
CA GLN A 435 18.16 -3.24 -5.46
C GLN A 435 19.46 -3.74 -4.83
N LEU A 436 19.99 -4.84 -5.33
CA LEU A 436 21.29 -5.39 -4.87
C LEU A 436 22.44 -4.41 -5.09
N GLY A 437 22.38 -3.59 -6.15
CA GLY A 437 23.36 -2.56 -6.47
C GLY A 437 23.45 -1.42 -5.45
N ARG A 438 22.42 -1.23 -4.62
CA ARG A 438 22.36 -0.22 -3.55
C ARG A 438 23.21 -0.62 -2.34
N ILE A 439 23.39 -1.93 -2.09
CA ILE A 439 24.16 -2.42 -0.95
C ILE A 439 25.61 -1.93 -1.06
N GLY A 440 26.09 -1.33 0.03
CA GLY A 440 27.43 -0.72 0.07
C GLY A 440 27.50 0.70 -0.52
N GLN A 441 26.39 1.25 -1.02
CA GLN A 441 26.28 2.64 -1.42
C GLN A 441 25.68 3.49 -0.30
N PRO A 442 25.91 4.81 -0.27
CA PRO A 442 25.15 5.73 0.57
C PRO A 442 23.66 5.66 0.24
N VAL A 443 22.80 5.86 1.25
CA VAL A 443 21.36 5.90 1.04
C VAL A 443 20.97 7.09 0.16
N ASP A 444 20.25 6.81 -0.93
CA ASP A 444 19.71 7.82 -1.84
C ASP A 444 18.40 8.39 -1.27
N ARG A 445 18.49 9.55 -0.64
CA ARG A 445 17.31 10.20 -0.02
C ARG A 445 16.39 10.87 -1.05
N ASP A 446 16.76 10.91 -2.34
CA ASP A 446 15.91 11.43 -3.42
C ASP A 446 14.99 10.32 -4.02
N GLU A 447 15.22 9.06 -3.66
CA GLU A 447 14.42 7.93 -4.17
C GLU A 447 12.96 8.00 -3.68
N TRP A 448 12.03 7.62 -4.57
CA TRP A 448 10.62 7.49 -4.28
C TRP A 448 10.18 6.03 -4.36
N TYR A 449 9.25 5.63 -3.48
CA TYR A 449 8.68 4.27 -3.43
C TYR A 449 7.32 4.17 -4.13
N MET A 450 6.74 5.30 -4.55
CA MET A 450 5.56 5.39 -5.39
C MET A 450 5.85 6.24 -6.61
N THR A 451 5.24 5.90 -7.76
CA THR A 451 5.34 6.72 -8.98
C THR A 451 4.45 7.95 -8.89
N PRO A 452 4.73 9.02 -9.64
CA PRO A 452 3.91 10.26 -9.61
C PRO A 452 2.44 10.05 -10.00
N GLN A 453 2.12 9.04 -10.81
CA GLN A 453 0.77 8.69 -11.22
C GLN A 453 0.04 7.77 -10.24
N THR A 454 0.64 7.42 -9.10
CA THR A 454 0.00 6.66 -8.02
C THR A 454 -0.94 7.55 -7.22
N VAL A 455 -2.19 7.14 -7.05
CA VAL A 455 -3.18 7.83 -6.18
C VAL A 455 -3.05 7.30 -4.78
N ASN A 456 -2.07 7.80 -4.06
CA ASN A 456 -1.79 7.49 -2.65
C ASN A 456 -0.79 8.50 -2.09
N ALA A 457 -0.41 8.32 -0.80
CA ALA A 457 0.66 9.00 -0.09
C ALA A 457 1.38 7.99 0.81
N TYR A 458 2.53 8.34 1.38
CA TYR A 458 3.19 7.51 2.38
C TYR A 458 4.15 8.29 3.27
N TYR A 459 4.34 7.77 4.50
CA TYR A 459 5.46 8.09 5.37
C TYR A 459 6.52 6.98 5.32
N ASN A 460 7.79 7.35 5.26
CA ASN A 460 8.91 6.41 5.36
C ASN A 460 9.72 6.67 6.64
N PRO A 461 9.66 5.80 7.66
CA PRO A 461 10.34 6.00 8.93
C PRO A 461 11.88 6.00 8.81
N LEU A 462 12.45 5.22 7.89
CA LEU A 462 13.90 5.11 7.69
C LEU A 462 14.52 6.37 7.08
N MET A 463 13.70 7.15 6.37
CA MET A 463 14.10 8.42 5.77
C MET A 463 13.48 9.63 6.45
N ASN A 464 12.54 9.42 7.38
CA ASN A 464 11.73 10.45 8.04
C ASN A 464 11.13 11.43 7.02
N GLU A 465 10.44 10.87 6.02
CA GLU A 465 9.87 11.62 4.89
C GLU A 465 8.39 11.32 4.68
N ILE A 466 7.67 12.33 4.21
CA ILE A 466 6.28 12.26 3.77
C ILE A 466 6.21 12.54 2.26
N VAL A 467 5.49 11.71 1.53
CA VAL A 467 5.51 11.73 0.07
C VAL A 467 4.09 11.77 -0.50
N PHE A 468 3.84 12.75 -1.37
CA PHE A 468 2.53 12.98 -2.02
C PHE A 468 2.70 12.97 -3.54
N PRO A 469 2.46 11.84 -4.22
CA PRO A 469 2.49 11.74 -5.68
C PRO A 469 1.51 12.71 -6.36
N ALA A 470 1.83 13.15 -7.57
CA ALA A 470 1.03 14.12 -8.30
C ALA A 470 -0.44 13.70 -8.49
N ALA A 471 -0.71 12.41 -8.67
CA ALA A 471 -2.04 11.91 -9.01
C ALA A 471 -3.07 12.01 -7.87
N ILE A 472 -2.67 12.06 -6.60
CA ILE A 472 -3.63 12.29 -5.49
C ILE A 472 -4.03 13.77 -5.38
N LEU A 473 -3.23 14.70 -5.96
CA LEU A 473 -3.39 16.13 -5.81
C LEU A 473 -4.46 16.69 -6.76
N GLN A 474 -5.66 16.14 -6.69
CA GLN A 474 -6.84 16.52 -7.46
C GLN A 474 -8.14 16.28 -6.67
N TYR A 475 -9.27 16.83 -7.15
CA TYR A 475 -10.58 16.63 -6.53
C TYR A 475 -10.91 15.13 -6.34
N PRO A 476 -11.47 14.70 -5.18
CA PRO A 476 -11.97 15.52 -4.07
C PRO A 476 -10.90 15.83 -2.99
N PHE A 477 -9.65 15.41 -3.13
CA PHE A 477 -8.61 15.62 -2.12
C PHE A 477 -8.09 17.06 -2.12
N PHE A 478 -7.83 17.59 -3.32
CA PHE A 478 -7.18 18.89 -3.49
C PHE A 478 -7.60 19.60 -4.79
N GLU A 479 -7.77 20.91 -4.71
CA GLU A 479 -7.77 21.83 -5.86
C GLU A 479 -7.20 23.17 -5.41
N ALA A 480 -6.31 23.77 -6.20
CA ALA A 480 -5.57 24.97 -5.81
C ALA A 480 -6.45 26.22 -5.58
N ASP A 481 -7.64 26.26 -6.21
CA ASP A 481 -8.62 27.36 -6.14
C ASP A 481 -9.90 27.00 -5.36
N ARG A 482 -9.91 25.83 -4.71
CA ARG A 482 -11.00 25.38 -3.84
C ARG A 482 -10.99 26.12 -2.49
N ASP A 483 -12.13 26.12 -1.78
CA ASP A 483 -12.21 26.58 -0.40
C ASP A 483 -11.13 25.93 0.48
N ALA A 484 -10.42 26.74 1.26
CA ALA A 484 -9.35 26.27 2.12
C ALA A 484 -9.82 25.20 3.12
N ALA A 485 -10.99 25.40 3.78
CA ALA A 485 -11.53 24.41 4.72
C ALA A 485 -11.73 23.04 4.06
N ALA A 486 -12.20 23.01 2.81
CA ALA A 486 -12.40 21.78 2.08
C ALA A 486 -11.06 21.13 1.69
N ASN A 487 -10.00 21.90 1.35
CA ASN A 487 -8.67 21.37 1.12
C ASN A 487 -8.03 20.82 2.41
N TYR A 488 -8.23 21.49 3.57
CA TYR A 488 -7.74 20.97 4.85
C TYR A 488 -8.46 19.69 5.27
N GLY A 489 -9.77 19.56 5.02
CA GLY A 489 -10.52 18.33 5.28
C GLY A 489 -10.23 17.19 4.30
N GLY A 490 -9.77 17.51 3.11
CA GLY A 490 -9.31 16.56 2.10
C GLY A 490 -7.83 16.23 2.26
N ILE A 491 -6.98 16.81 1.38
CA ILE A 491 -5.53 16.52 1.37
C ILE A 491 -4.84 16.97 2.66
N GLY A 492 -5.33 18.01 3.36
CA GLY A 492 -4.74 18.45 4.62
C GLY A 492 -4.82 17.37 5.70
N ALA A 493 -5.97 16.69 5.83
CA ALA A 493 -6.10 15.56 6.75
C ALA A 493 -5.20 14.38 6.35
N VAL A 494 -5.01 14.11 5.05
CA VAL A 494 -4.06 13.10 4.54
C VAL A 494 -2.60 13.49 4.87
N ILE A 495 -2.22 14.76 4.69
CA ILE A 495 -0.88 15.24 5.09
C ILE A 495 -0.67 15.06 6.59
N GLY A 496 -1.67 15.44 7.39
CA GLY A 496 -1.65 15.25 8.84
C GLY A 496 -1.51 13.79 9.23
N HIS A 497 -2.21 12.88 8.52
CA HIS A 497 -2.12 11.44 8.67
C HIS A 497 -0.69 10.94 8.41
N GLU A 498 -0.07 11.31 7.29
CA GLU A 498 1.30 10.89 6.97
C GLU A 498 2.34 11.42 7.98
N ILE A 499 2.19 12.67 8.44
CA ILE A 499 3.03 13.20 9.54
C ILE A 499 2.77 12.39 10.82
N GLY A 500 1.51 12.03 11.08
CA GLY A 500 1.07 11.22 12.22
C GLY A 500 1.74 9.86 12.28
N HIS A 501 2.01 9.22 11.13
CA HIS A 501 2.80 7.99 11.08
C HIS A 501 4.21 8.12 11.64
N GLY A 502 4.79 9.31 11.66
CA GLY A 502 6.05 9.54 12.37
C GLY A 502 5.96 9.35 13.88
N PHE A 503 4.76 9.36 14.43
CA PHE A 503 4.46 9.34 15.86
C PHE A 503 3.45 8.25 16.26
N ASP A 504 3.05 7.37 15.34
CA ASP A 504 2.17 6.23 15.61
C ASP A 504 2.86 5.13 16.45
N ASP A 505 2.21 3.96 16.59
CA ASP A 505 2.70 2.83 17.38
C ASP A 505 4.05 2.27 16.87
N GLN A 506 4.35 2.40 15.57
CA GLN A 506 5.59 1.95 14.94
C GLN A 506 6.54 3.12 14.64
N GLY A 507 6.07 4.19 14.01
CA GLY A 507 6.90 5.35 13.68
C GLY A 507 7.51 6.02 14.90
N SER A 508 6.81 5.99 16.05
CA SER A 508 7.35 6.47 17.33
C SER A 508 8.58 5.70 17.84
N ARG A 509 8.91 4.56 17.23
CA ARG A 509 10.13 3.77 17.51
C ARG A 509 11.35 4.27 16.76
N PHE A 510 11.17 5.14 15.76
CA PHE A 510 12.25 5.74 14.98
C PHE A 510 12.47 7.19 15.40
N ASP A 511 13.73 7.59 15.49
CA ASP A 511 14.07 8.99 15.74
C ASP A 511 14.11 9.84 14.43
N GLY A 512 14.47 11.11 14.52
CA GLY A 512 14.42 12.04 13.40
C GLY A 512 15.43 11.78 12.29
N ASP A 513 16.46 10.96 12.52
CA ASP A 513 17.44 10.56 11.50
C ASP A 513 17.08 9.26 10.79
N GLY A 514 15.99 8.60 11.23
CA GLY A 514 15.50 7.33 10.70
C GLY A 514 16.04 6.10 11.44
N SER A 515 16.77 6.28 12.53
CA SER A 515 17.26 5.16 13.33
C SER A 515 16.16 4.56 14.20
N LEU A 516 16.07 3.23 14.23
CA LEU A 516 15.24 2.49 15.18
C LEU A 516 15.85 2.62 16.57
N ARG A 517 15.31 3.54 17.34
CA ARG A 517 15.81 3.86 18.68
C ARG A 517 14.66 4.32 19.56
N ASP A 518 14.49 3.71 20.73
CA ASP A 518 13.54 4.22 21.71
C ASP A 518 14.06 5.52 22.32
N TRP A 519 13.35 6.61 22.03
CA TRP A 519 13.69 7.96 22.47
C TRP A 519 12.69 8.50 23.49
N TRP A 520 11.71 7.69 23.88
CA TRP A 520 10.69 8.02 24.87
C TRP A 520 11.21 7.75 26.29
N THR A 521 10.64 8.43 27.29
CA THR A 521 10.75 7.94 28.65
C THR A 521 9.81 6.75 28.86
N ASP A 522 10.14 5.84 29.80
CA ASP A 522 9.28 4.69 30.12
C ASP A 522 7.86 5.13 30.51
N ALA A 523 7.72 6.24 31.24
CA ALA A 523 6.43 6.76 31.67
C ALA A 523 5.58 7.29 30.49
N ASP A 524 6.21 7.99 29.55
CA ASP A 524 5.53 8.49 28.37
C ASP A 524 5.13 7.35 27.43
N ARG A 525 5.97 6.32 27.32
CA ARG A 525 5.64 5.12 26.54
C ARG A 525 4.38 4.43 27.10
N VAL A 526 4.32 4.23 28.42
CA VAL A 526 3.14 3.67 29.09
C VAL A 526 1.90 4.54 28.86
N ALA A 527 2.04 5.87 29.02
CA ALA A 527 0.91 6.79 28.79
C ALA A 527 0.41 6.80 27.34
N PHE A 528 1.30 6.59 26.38
CA PHE A 528 0.93 6.41 24.96
C PHE A 528 0.20 5.08 24.74
N GLU A 529 0.75 3.96 25.29
CA GLU A 529 0.16 2.63 25.15
C GLU A 529 -1.23 2.52 25.83
N GLU A 530 -1.46 3.23 26.95
CA GLU A 530 -2.80 3.34 27.55
C GLU A 530 -3.81 3.98 26.59
N ARG A 531 -3.45 5.05 25.89
CA ARG A 531 -4.31 5.73 24.91
C ARG A 531 -4.57 4.89 23.68
N THR A 532 -3.53 4.27 23.14
CA THR A 532 -3.66 3.41 21.96
C THR A 532 -4.48 2.16 22.26
N SER A 533 -4.40 1.62 23.49
CA SER A 533 -5.24 0.48 23.92
C SER A 533 -6.72 0.84 23.92
N VAL A 534 -7.11 2.04 24.38
CA VAL A 534 -8.51 2.50 24.30
C VAL A 534 -8.97 2.60 22.84
N LEU A 535 -8.13 3.15 21.96
CA LEU A 535 -8.46 3.26 20.53
C LEU A 535 -8.59 1.88 19.87
N ILE A 536 -7.71 0.92 20.21
CA ILE A 536 -7.82 -0.47 19.75
C ILE A 536 -9.17 -1.07 20.14
N GLU A 537 -9.60 -0.90 21.41
CA GLU A 537 -10.88 -1.42 21.89
C GLU A 537 -12.09 -0.76 21.18
N GLN A 538 -12.03 0.55 20.92
CA GLN A 538 -13.06 1.24 20.15
C GLN A 538 -13.24 0.62 18.75
N PHE A 539 -12.16 0.27 18.07
CA PHE A 539 -12.22 -0.33 16.74
C PHE A 539 -12.55 -1.83 16.75
N ASN A 540 -12.09 -2.61 17.74
CA ASN A 540 -12.43 -4.03 17.90
C ASN A 540 -13.95 -4.28 18.02
N ALA A 541 -14.72 -3.30 18.50
CA ALA A 541 -16.16 -3.39 18.65
C ALA A 541 -16.93 -3.17 17.33
N LEU A 542 -16.25 -2.81 16.23
CA LEU A 542 -16.89 -2.38 15.00
C LEU A 542 -17.05 -3.56 14.03
N VAL A 543 -18.24 -3.66 13.44
CA VAL A 543 -18.58 -4.63 12.39
C VAL A 543 -19.02 -3.86 11.16
N PRO A 544 -18.42 -4.07 9.97
CA PRO A 544 -18.87 -3.40 8.75
C PRO A 544 -20.34 -3.67 8.46
N ARG A 545 -21.06 -2.60 8.09
CA ARG A 545 -22.51 -2.70 7.88
C ARG A 545 -22.86 -3.71 6.80
N GLY A 546 -23.71 -4.67 7.15
CA GLY A 546 -24.20 -5.74 6.26
C GLY A 546 -23.43 -7.05 6.38
N LEU A 547 -22.30 -7.08 7.07
CA LEU A 547 -21.59 -8.31 7.39
C LEU A 547 -22.12 -8.97 8.67
N ALA A 548 -21.79 -10.26 8.86
CA ALA A 548 -22.11 -10.99 10.07
C ALA A 548 -21.30 -10.48 11.27
N GLU A 549 -21.84 -10.64 12.49
CA GLU A 549 -21.29 -10.07 13.74
C GLU A 549 -19.87 -10.58 14.09
N ASP A 550 -19.43 -11.67 13.53
CA ASP A 550 -18.09 -12.23 13.71
C ASP A 550 -17.01 -11.59 12.81
N ASN A 551 -17.41 -10.73 11.87
CA ASN A 551 -16.49 -9.97 11.00
C ASN A 551 -16.13 -8.63 11.64
N THR A 552 -15.44 -8.65 12.78
CA THR A 552 -15.01 -7.45 13.47
C THR A 552 -13.71 -6.88 12.88
N VAL A 553 -13.50 -5.59 13.06
CA VAL A 553 -12.21 -4.96 12.81
C VAL A 553 -11.16 -5.50 13.77
N ASN A 554 -9.95 -5.72 13.28
CA ASN A 554 -8.79 -6.02 14.14
C ASN A 554 -8.10 -4.71 14.52
N GLY A 555 -8.49 -4.13 15.65
CA GLY A 555 -7.94 -2.85 16.11
C GLY A 555 -6.43 -2.86 16.34
N ALA A 556 -5.84 -4.01 16.69
CA ALA A 556 -4.39 -4.14 16.85
C ALA A 556 -3.65 -4.14 15.50
N LEU A 557 -4.27 -4.66 14.43
CA LEU A 557 -3.74 -4.57 13.07
C LEU A 557 -3.83 -3.13 12.55
N THR A 558 -4.95 -2.43 12.86
CA THR A 558 -5.26 -1.13 12.27
C THR A 558 -4.84 0.08 13.12
N ILE A 559 -4.19 -0.13 14.27
CA ILE A 559 -3.91 0.95 15.22
C ILE A 559 -3.08 2.10 14.63
N GLY A 560 -2.05 1.80 13.84
CA GLY A 560 -1.20 2.83 13.23
C GLY A 560 -1.99 3.76 12.32
N GLU A 561 -2.84 3.17 11.46
CA GLU A 561 -3.72 3.92 10.56
C GLU A 561 -4.78 4.72 11.32
N ASN A 562 -5.34 4.15 12.38
CA ASN A 562 -6.33 4.84 13.22
C ASN A 562 -5.71 6.01 13.99
N ILE A 563 -4.45 5.92 14.43
CA ILE A 563 -3.69 7.02 15.02
C ILE A 563 -3.42 8.11 13.98
N GLY A 564 -3.01 7.71 12.77
CA GLY A 564 -2.79 8.62 11.65
C GLY A 564 -4.04 9.42 11.30
N ASP A 565 -5.20 8.76 11.20
CA ASP A 565 -6.48 9.40 10.93
C ASP A 565 -6.93 10.36 12.06
N LEU A 566 -6.83 9.91 13.32
CA LEU A 566 -7.23 10.70 14.48
C LEU A 566 -6.37 11.96 14.61
N GLY A 567 -5.06 11.79 14.57
CA GLY A 567 -4.11 12.90 14.61
C GLY A 567 -4.24 13.79 13.39
N GLY A 568 -4.32 13.20 12.19
CA GLY A 568 -4.41 13.91 10.92
C GLY A 568 -5.60 14.83 10.84
N LEU A 569 -6.80 14.37 11.23
CA LEU A 569 -8.00 15.19 11.23
C LEU A 569 -7.94 16.31 12.29
N GLY A 570 -7.50 16.00 13.53
CA GLY A 570 -7.38 16.99 14.59
C GLY A 570 -6.40 18.11 14.24
N ILE A 571 -5.24 17.73 13.69
CA ILE A 571 -4.21 18.66 13.25
C ILE A 571 -4.65 19.45 12.00
N ALA A 572 -5.40 18.85 11.07
CA ALA A 572 -5.94 19.58 9.91
C ALA A 572 -6.92 20.70 10.33
N ILE A 573 -7.74 20.47 11.36
CA ILE A 573 -8.62 21.51 11.93
C ILE A 573 -7.76 22.66 12.48
N LYS A 574 -6.76 22.36 13.29
CA LYS A 574 -5.83 23.36 13.85
C LYS A 574 -5.05 24.12 12.77
N ALA A 575 -4.58 23.41 11.75
CA ALA A 575 -3.87 24.02 10.62
C ALA A 575 -4.77 24.94 9.79
N TYR A 576 -6.04 24.58 9.60
CA TYR A 576 -7.02 25.44 8.98
C TYR A 576 -7.22 26.75 9.79
N GLU A 577 -7.35 26.65 11.11
CA GLU A 577 -7.46 27.82 11.97
C GLU A 577 -6.23 28.72 11.89
N LEU A 578 -5.02 28.14 11.85
CA LEU A 578 -3.78 28.89 11.64
C LEU A 578 -3.75 29.59 10.29
N SER A 579 -4.26 28.96 9.24
CA SER A 579 -4.31 29.55 7.89
C SER A 579 -5.18 30.80 7.77
N LEU A 580 -6.09 31.01 8.72
CA LEU A 580 -6.95 32.20 8.79
C LEU A 580 -6.22 33.44 9.33
N ASP A 581 -5.01 33.33 9.88
CA ASP A 581 -4.21 34.41 10.44
C ASP A 581 -5.02 35.30 11.43
N GLY A 582 -5.86 34.66 12.25
CA GLY A 582 -6.73 35.33 13.23
C GLY A 582 -8.00 35.97 12.65
N ALA A 583 -8.24 35.84 11.34
CA ALA A 583 -9.50 36.27 10.74
C ALA A 583 -10.63 35.25 11.06
N PRO A 584 -11.89 35.70 11.16
CA PRO A 584 -12.99 34.76 11.32
C PRO A 584 -13.17 33.91 10.07
N ALA A 585 -13.42 32.59 10.26
CA ALA A 585 -13.70 31.70 9.15
C ALA A 585 -14.95 32.17 8.37
N PRO A 586 -14.88 32.23 7.04
CA PRO A 586 -16.04 32.60 6.25
C PRO A 586 -17.13 31.52 6.34
N GLU A 587 -18.38 31.92 6.34
CA GLU A 587 -19.51 31.03 6.10
C GLU A 587 -19.71 30.93 4.58
N ILE A 588 -19.66 29.69 4.04
CA ILE A 588 -19.84 29.42 2.62
C ILE A 588 -20.87 28.30 2.47
N ASP A 589 -21.80 28.46 1.55
CA ASP A 589 -22.90 27.52 1.29
C ASP A 589 -23.75 27.19 2.55
N GLY A 590 -23.79 28.09 3.55
CA GLY A 590 -24.52 27.90 4.80
C GLY A 590 -23.81 27.06 5.86
N PHE A 591 -22.50 26.73 5.65
CA PHE A 591 -21.69 25.96 6.58
C PHE A 591 -20.52 26.78 7.13
N SER A 592 -20.22 26.56 8.42
CA SER A 592 -18.98 27.07 9.04
C SER A 592 -17.74 26.45 8.42
N GLY A 593 -16.56 27.03 8.65
CA GLY A 593 -15.29 26.46 8.16
C GLY A 593 -15.06 25.02 8.64
N VAL A 594 -15.24 24.77 9.94
CA VAL A 594 -15.05 23.42 10.52
C VAL A 594 -16.08 22.41 9.98
N GLN A 595 -17.33 22.83 9.78
CA GLN A 595 -18.32 21.97 9.13
C GLN A 595 -17.90 21.57 7.72
N ARG A 596 -17.43 22.53 6.89
CA ARG A 596 -16.95 22.22 5.53
C ARG A 596 -15.74 21.32 5.52
N LEU A 597 -14.82 21.50 6.46
CA LEU A 597 -13.66 20.63 6.65
C LEU A 597 -14.11 19.19 6.95
N LEU A 598 -15.01 19.00 7.93
CA LEU A 598 -15.51 17.68 8.32
C LEU A 598 -16.35 17.01 7.21
N LEU A 599 -17.12 17.78 6.45
CA LEU A 599 -17.85 17.28 5.29
C LEU A 599 -16.88 16.82 4.17
N SER A 600 -15.80 17.57 3.94
CA SER A 600 -14.75 17.17 2.99
C SER A 600 -14.03 15.91 3.45
N TRP A 601 -13.69 15.79 4.75
CA TRP A 601 -13.15 14.57 5.35
C TRP A 601 -14.03 13.35 5.08
N ALA A 602 -15.35 13.45 5.32
CA ALA A 602 -16.25 12.36 5.03
C ALA A 602 -16.34 12.04 3.52
N GLN A 603 -16.23 13.05 2.65
CA GLN A 603 -16.30 12.88 1.19
C GLN A 603 -15.11 12.10 0.64
N ILE A 604 -13.88 12.30 1.14
CA ILE A 604 -12.72 11.55 0.65
C ILE A 604 -12.82 10.04 0.96
N TRP A 605 -13.55 9.67 2.02
CA TRP A 605 -13.77 8.27 2.41
C TRP A 605 -14.91 7.57 1.66
N GLN A 606 -15.57 8.25 0.72
CA GLN A 606 -16.63 7.67 -0.10
C GLN A 606 -16.16 6.37 -0.76
N GLN A 607 -16.77 5.24 -0.38
CA GLN A 607 -16.42 3.93 -0.92
C GLN A 607 -17.54 2.90 -0.70
N LYS A 608 -17.69 2.00 -1.68
CA LYS A 608 -18.39 0.70 -1.57
C LYS A 608 -17.39 -0.43 -1.80
N GLY A 609 -17.58 -1.54 -1.08
CA GLY A 609 -16.80 -2.78 -1.26
C GLY A 609 -17.73 -3.98 -1.46
N ARG A 610 -17.25 -5.02 -2.15
CA ARG A 610 -17.89 -6.33 -2.17
C ARG A 610 -17.62 -7.04 -0.85
N ASP A 611 -18.57 -7.80 -0.33
CA ASP A 611 -18.46 -8.47 0.97
C ASP A 611 -17.20 -9.34 1.08
N ALA A 612 -16.92 -10.14 0.05
CA ALA A 612 -15.74 -11.01 0.02
C ALA A 612 -14.42 -10.21 0.14
N GLU A 613 -14.33 -9.08 -0.56
CA GLU A 613 -13.18 -8.18 -0.46
C GLU A 613 -13.10 -7.51 0.90
N THR A 614 -14.23 -7.07 1.46
CA THR A 614 -14.25 -6.45 2.79
C THR A 614 -13.76 -7.45 3.85
N ILE A 615 -14.24 -8.70 3.82
CA ILE A 615 -13.80 -9.77 4.73
C ILE A 615 -12.30 -10.06 4.57
N ARG A 616 -11.81 -10.12 3.31
CA ARG A 616 -10.39 -10.31 3.03
C ARG A 616 -9.54 -9.20 3.67
N LEU A 617 -9.96 -7.95 3.49
CA LEU A 617 -9.23 -6.78 4.01
C LEU A 617 -9.23 -6.73 5.54
N LEU A 618 -10.32 -7.11 6.23
CA LEU A 618 -10.32 -7.23 7.69
C LEU A 618 -9.21 -8.14 8.24
N THR A 619 -8.73 -9.08 7.42
CA THR A 619 -7.66 -10.02 7.82
C THR A 619 -6.26 -9.49 7.52
N ILE A 620 -6.08 -8.75 6.40
CA ILE A 620 -4.72 -8.45 5.87
C ILE A 620 -4.39 -6.97 5.75
N ASP A 621 -5.39 -6.07 5.76
CA ASP A 621 -5.19 -4.63 5.53
C ASP A 621 -5.00 -3.90 6.87
N PRO A 622 -3.93 -3.10 7.05
CA PRO A 622 -3.77 -2.27 8.25
C PRO A 622 -4.79 -1.12 8.32
N HIS A 623 -5.53 -0.84 7.24
CA HIS A 623 -6.56 0.21 7.23
C HIS A 623 -7.91 -0.32 7.70
N SER A 624 -8.56 0.44 8.58
CA SER A 624 -9.97 0.19 8.93
C SER A 624 -10.90 0.46 7.74
N PRO A 625 -12.09 -0.17 7.67
CA PRO A 625 -13.11 0.18 6.66
C PRO A 625 -13.44 1.68 6.65
N ASN A 626 -13.62 2.25 5.47
CA ASN A 626 -13.76 3.70 5.28
C ASN A 626 -14.88 4.35 6.12
N GLU A 627 -16.00 3.65 6.35
CA GLU A 627 -17.06 4.16 7.23
C GLU A 627 -16.56 4.41 8.66
N PHE A 628 -15.62 3.60 9.15
CA PHE A 628 -15.04 3.74 10.49
C PHE A 628 -13.89 4.74 10.51
N ARG A 629 -13.08 4.83 9.44
CA ARG A 629 -12.10 5.92 9.27
C ARG A 629 -12.80 7.29 9.32
N CYS A 630 -14.04 7.40 8.88
CA CYS A 630 -14.86 8.61 9.04
C CYS A 630 -15.51 8.66 10.42
N ASN A 631 -16.46 7.78 10.71
CA ASN A 631 -17.35 7.90 11.86
C ASN A 631 -16.67 7.66 13.20
N GLN A 632 -15.85 6.62 13.34
CA GLN A 632 -15.20 6.33 14.63
C GLN A 632 -14.15 7.39 14.99
N ILE A 633 -13.48 7.97 13.98
CA ILE A 633 -12.51 9.05 14.19
C ILE A 633 -13.20 10.33 14.72
N VAL A 634 -14.29 10.78 14.07
CA VAL A 634 -14.96 12.04 14.50
C VAL A 634 -15.57 11.94 15.90
N ARG A 635 -15.90 10.73 16.40
CA ARG A 635 -16.34 10.51 17.77
C ARG A 635 -15.30 10.92 18.83
N ASN A 636 -14.03 10.97 18.45
CA ASN A 636 -12.91 11.37 19.31
C ASN A 636 -12.50 12.85 19.10
N ILE A 637 -13.18 13.62 18.22
CA ILE A 637 -12.83 14.99 17.85
C ILE A 637 -13.83 15.99 18.46
N ASP A 638 -13.43 16.75 19.47
CA ASP A 638 -14.32 17.72 20.16
C ASP A 638 -14.93 18.75 19.20
N ALA A 639 -14.17 19.21 18.22
CA ALA A 639 -14.65 20.15 17.20
C ALA A 639 -15.84 19.61 16.38
N PHE A 640 -16.01 18.28 16.26
CA PHE A 640 -17.17 17.67 15.63
C PHE A 640 -18.45 17.90 16.47
N TYR A 641 -18.32 17.77 17.80
CA TYR A 641 -19.45 18.00 18.73
C TYR A 641 -19.91 19.45 18.67
N ASP A 642 -18.96 20.38 18.65
CA ASP A 642 -19.27 21.82 18.57
C ASP A 642 -19.87 22.17 17.20
N ALA A 643 -19.29 21.67 16.11
CA ALA A 643 -19.71 22.00 14.75
C ALA A 643 -21.12 21.52 14.42
N PHE A 644 -21.52 20.34 14.91
CA PHE A 644 -22.81 19.73 14.60
C PHE A 644 -23.75 19.66 15.83
N ALA A 645 -23.37 20.24 16.97
CA ALA A 645 -24.17 20.24 18.21
C ALA A 645 -24.57 18.82 18.65
N VAL A 646 -23.58 17.89 18.63
CA VAL A 646 -23.77 16.48 19.01
C VAL A 646 -24.05 16.35 20.50
N THR A 647 -25.02 15.53 20.89
CA THR A 647 -25.49 15.31 22.26
C THR A 647 -25.55 13.84 22.62
N GLU A 648 -25.68 13.48 23.91
CA GLU A 648 -25.79 12.10 24.42
C GLU A 648 -26.89 11.24 23.76
N SER A 649 -27.86 11.88 23.07
CA SER A 649 -28.92 11.17 22.35
C SER A 649 -28.59 10.79 20.92
N ASP A 650 -27.44 11.20 20.40
CA ASP A 650 -27.03 11.01 19.02
C ASP A 650 -26.09 9.77 18.90
N GLU A 651 -26.17 9.05 17.78
CA GLU A 651 -25.45 7.76 17.59
C GLU A 651 -23.91 7.91 17.61
N LEU A 652 -23.40 9.06 17.17
CA LEU A 652 -21.96 9.32 17.18
C LEU A 652 -21.47 9.94 18.51
N TRP A 653 -22.32 9.99 19.53
CA TRP A 653 -21.88 10.42 20.86
C TRP A 653 -20.89 9.42 21.45
N LEU A 654 -19.87 9.96 22.09
CA LEU A 654 -18.92 9.24 22.94
C LEU A 654 -18.66 10.14 24.17
N ASP A 655 -18.72 9.58 25.36
CA ASP A 655 -18.47 10.35 26.58
C ASP A 655 -17.07 10.97 26.56
N ALA A 656 -16.93 12.17 27.10
CA ALA A 656 -15.69 12.94 26.98
C ALA A 656 -14.46 12.23 27.60
N ASP A 657 -14.66 11.39 28.62
CA ASP A 657 -13.64 10.58 29.27
C ASP A 657 -13.28 9.28 28.50
N GLU A 658 -14.09 8.92 27.50
CA GLU A 658 -13.82 7.80 26.60
C GLU A 658 -13.16 8.26 25.27
N ARG A 659 -13.12 9.58 25.01
CA ARG A 659 -12.48 10.13 23.83
C ARG A 659 -10.96 10.05 23.92
N VAL A 660 -10.35 9.58 22.87
CA VAL A 660 -8.88 9.46 22.77
C VAL A 660 -8.31 10.70 22.11
N THR A 661 -7.38 11.35 22.78
CA THR A 661 -6.52 12.40 22.21
C THR A 661 -5.07 11.94 22.35
N ILE A 662 -4.35 11.87 21.22
CA ILE A 662 -2.93 11.46 21.19
C ILE A 662 -2.08 12.70 20.91
N TRP A 663 -2.36 13.44 19.83
CA TRP A 663 -1.60 14.62 19.35
C TRP A 663 -2.42 15.92 19.37
#